data_5ea44553b647acd7f2e9581d13e5c8ea
#
_entry.id   5ea44553b647acd7f2e9581d13e5c8ea
#
_cell.length_a   1.000
_cell.length_b   1.000
_cell.length_c   1.000
_cell.angle_alpha   90.00
_cell.angle_beta   90.00
_cell.angle_gamma   90.00
#
_symmetry.space_group_name_H-M   'P 1'
#
loop_
_entity.id
_entity.type
_entity.pdbx_description
1 polymer ?
#
loop_
_entity_poly.entity_id
_entity_poly.type
_entity_poly.pdbx_seq_one_letter_code
_entity_poly.pdbx_strand_id
1 'polypeptide(L)'
;MPKLSNVKEKYVNGYQVDKETEDVIYSDAKHLYLDKYDNKPYVSVTTLIHKYVNEFDSAFWSAYKACEALVDSEIFKVVKTSLLNTKRWDPKLLEKLKISEEEFESKRAEILQSYEIERNKSCERGTKIHAQFENMYYQSEEQDLKKFGLGGKFTCKKGYYQLDLEKGVYPEFMISYKSEDGLLRIAGQLDLLIKDGNDIYIYDYKGLPLDTKIPTKNGWTTIKDIKEGEEIFDKEGNITKVLHKSDIHYNPCFKITFDNGESIVADHEHRWLISFRNIDKTFREVVMTTEDIAKWLIDKPRTSYNIPKIMNANPLNLPEIELPIDPYILGCWLGDGSKSCGIITNINSKVWEEIENRGYTFGEDLSDGKSAEMRTIYNIRKKLNDLGILNNKFIPDLYMRASYQQRLDLLRGLMDTDGYYHESRKRFVMGTTQKWQAEDLLRLVSTLGIKATVFEVDKKCNGKIFKGWDVCFSTDGLNPFLVRNQDIDFPSKNKNTFRNIVSVERVDTVATQCLEVDSPSHTFLFGDSMIVTHNTNKKLEKESFYNKFTKSRTMMKFPMDNIMDCNFYHYSLQLSLYAYLLQKINPNFNIKKLVLIHIDHNNHISEHECDYLKSDVERMLKHYKRDVKIKSELDLDKPIVF
;
A
#
# COMPACT_ATOMS: atom_id res chain seq x y z
N MET A 1 5.84 24.98 -20.36
CA MET A 1 6.30 25.12 -18.96
C MET A 1 6.10 26.57 -18.54
N PRO A 2 5.17 26.91 -17.65
CA PRO A 2 5.11 28.26 -17.08
C PRO A 2 6.30 28.43 -16.15
N LYS A 3 6.98 29.56 -16.28
CA LYS A 3 8.11 29.96 -15.42
C LYS A 3 7.62 30.02 -13.98
N LEU A 4 8.26 29.27 -13.09
CA LEU A 4 8.17 29.45 -11.64
C LEU A 4 8.53 30.92 -11.34
N SER A 5 7.54 31.68 -10.89
CA SER A 5 7.75 33.03 -10.36
C SER A 5 8.69 32.91 -9.16
N ASN A 6 9.72 33.75 -9.11
CA ASN A 6 10.61 33.94 -7.95
C ASN A 6 9.78 34.36 -6.72
N VAL A 7 9.27 33.39 -5.96
CA VAL A 7 8.81 33.63 -4.59
C VAL A 7 10.08 33.84 -3.77
N LYS A 8 10.35 35.06 -3.34
CA LYS A 8 11.43 35.34 -2.40
C LYS A 8 11.15 34.54 -1.13
N GLU A 9 12.01 33.59 -0.83
CA GLU A 9 11.96 32.87 0.43
C GLU A 9 11.97 33.88 1.58
N LYS A 10 10.98 33.79 2.47
CA LYS A 10 10.85 34.65 3.63
C LYS A 10 11.59 34.02 4.80
N TYR A 11 12.48 34.78 5.44
CA TYR A 11 13.19 34.35 6.63
C TYR A 11 12.85 35.28 7.80
N VAL A 12 12.60 34.68 8.97
CA VAL A 12 12.43 35.39 10.24
C VAL A 12 13.33 34.73 11.27
N ASN A 13 14.19 35.54 11.92
CA ASN A 13 15.15 35.09 12.93
C ASN A 13 16.05 33.92 12.48
N GLY A 14 16.37 33.87 11.18
CA GLY A 14 17.20 32.81 10.59
C GLY A 14 16.44 31.52 10.22
N TYR A 15 15.13 31.48 10.40
CA TYR A 15 14.28 30.35 10.00
C TYR A 15 13.51 30.67 8.73
N GLN A 16 13.46 29.73 7.82
CA GLN A 16 12.59 29.80 6.63
C GLN A 16 11.13 29.73 7.09
N VAL A 17 10.28 30.61 6.57
CA VAL A 17 8.87 30.70 6.90
C VAL A 17 8.05 30.04 5.80
N ASP A 18 7.45 28.89 6.10
CA ASP A 18 6.58 28.18 5.18
C ASP A 18 5.12 28.56 5.39
N LYS A 19 4.69 28.70 6.64
CA LYS A 19 3.35 29.20 7.04
C LYS A 19 3.46 30.14 8.25
N GLU A 20 2.46 30.99 8.44
CA GLU A 20 2.42 31.91 9.57
C GLU A 20 0.99 32.23 10.03
N THR A 21 0.83 32.52 11.32
CA THR A 21 -0.33 33.20 11.92
C THR A 21 0.07 34.62 12.30
N GLU A 22 -0.77 35.33 13.07
CA GLU A 22 -0.49 36.67 13.60
C GLU A 22 0.85 36.66 14.39
N ASP A 23 1.04 35.69 15.26
CA ASP A 23 2.15 35.64 16.23
C ASP A 23 3.19 34.56 15.98
N VAL A 24 2.89 33.57 15.14
CA VAL A 24 3.71 32.35 15.01
C VAL A 24 4.11 32.10 13.57
N ILE A 25 5.36 31.71 13.39
CA ILE A 25 5.86 31.15 12.13
C ILE A 25 5.99 29.63 12.24
N TYR A 26 5.77 28.94 11.14
CA TYR A 26 6.07 27.51 10.97
C TYR A 26 7.20 27.33 9.97
N SER A 27 8.22 26.58 10.38
CA SER A 27 9.31 26.15 9.53
C SER A 27 9.24 24.66 9.30
N ASP A 28 8.94 24.26 8.07
CA ASP A 28 8.78 22.87 7.66
C ASP A 28 10.10 22.10 7.75
N ALA A 29 11.18 22.71 7.31
CA ALA A 29 12.51 22.12 7.35
C ALA A 29 12.99 21.71 8.77
N LYS A 30 12.41 22.31 9.81
CA LYS A 30 12.71 22.01 11.22
C LYS A 30 11.53 21.45 11.99
N HIS A 31 10.33 21.37 11.39
CA HIS A 31 9.05 21.02 12.03
C HIS A 31 8.81 21.82 13.33
N LEU A 32 9.08 23.13 13.28
CA LEU A 32 9.03 24.02 14.44
C LEU A 32 8.01 25.13 14.25
N TYR A 33 7.25 25.36 15.30
CA TYR A 33 6.41 26.54 15.47
C TYR A 33 7.11 27.49 16.42
N LEU A 34 7.38 28.72 15.99
CA LEU A 34 8.15 29.71 16.73
C LEU A 34 7.38 31.00 16.86
N ASP A 35 7.46 31.62 18.03
CA ASP A 35 6.93 32.95 18.27
C ASP A 35 7.74 33.99 17.47
N LYS A 36 7.04 34.88 16.74
CA LYS A 36 7.67 35.93 15.92
C LYS A 36 8.46 36.97 16.73
N TYR A 37 8.09 37.15 17.98
CA TYR A 37 8.60 38.26 18.80
C TYR A 37 9.70 37.81 19.77
N ASP A 38 9.52 36.65 20.44
CA ASP A 38 10.46 36.19 21.46
C ASP A 38 11.21 34.90 21.04
N ASN A 39 10.93 34.39 19.85
CA ASN A 39 11.56 33.21 19.24
C ASN A 39 11.44 31.91 20.06
N LYS A 40 10.49 31.85 21.00
CA LYS A 40 10.25 30.66 21.80
C LYS A 40 9.39 29.64 21.04
N PRO A 41 9.66 28.35 21.24
CA PRO A 41 8.89 27.31 20.55
C PRO A 41 7.49 27.16 21.11
N TYR A 42 6.55 26.79 20.22
CA TYR A 42 5.22 26.29 20.54
C TYR A 42 5.22 24.76 20.48
N VAL A 43 4.51 24.11 21.39
CA VAL A 43 4.25 22.67 21.30
C VAL A 43 3.18 22.41 20.24
N SER A 44 3.41 21.40 19.39
CA SER A 44 2.36 21.00 18.42
C SER A 44 1.20 20.29 19.12
N VAL A 45 -0.02 20.44 18.56
CA VAL A 45 -1.22 19.76 19.07
C VAL A 45 -1.01 18.25 19.18
N THR A 46 -0.45 17.63 18.14
CA THR A 46 -0.14 16.20 18.13
C THR A 46 0.90 15.83 19.19
N THR A 47 1.98 16.58 19.33
CA THR A 47 3.00 16.34 20.37
C THR A 47 2.42 16.46 21.78
N LEU A 48 1.52 17.43 22.00
CA LEU A 48 0.88 17.58 23.30
C LEU A 48 0.00 16.39 23.67
N ILE A 49 -0.79 15.88 22.74
CA ILE A 49 -1.65 14.71 22.95
C ILE A 49 -0.82 13.45 23.20
N HIS A 50 0.27 13.25 22.42
CA HIS A 50 1.15 12.10 22.57
C HIS A 50 1.79 11.99 23.95
N LYS A 51 1.91 13.07 24.74
CA LYS A 51 2.36 12.97 26.14
C LYS A 51 1.45 12.12 27.02
N TYR A 52 0.17 12.02 26.65
CA TYR A 52 -0.85 11.30 27.40
C TYR A 52 -1.25 9.96 26.78
N VAL A 53 -0.72 9.64 25.59
CA VAL A 53 -0.83 8.33 24.94
C VAL A 53 0.26 7.40 25.46
N ASN A 54 0.03 6.08 25.49
CA ASN A 54 1.07 5.11 25.84
C ASN A 54 2.05 4.99 24.66
N GLU A 55 3.28 5.43 24.89
CA GLU A 55 4.34 5.47 23.86
C GLU A 55 4.85 4.07 23.49
N PHE A 56 5.31 3.94 22.24
CA PHE A 56 6.08 2.80 21.80
C PHE A 56 7.46 2.81 22.48
N ASP A 57 7.75 1.79 23.28
CA ASP A 57 9.01 1.63 24.00
C ASP A 57 10.13 1.18 23.04
N SER A 58 10.75 2.13 22.36
CA SER A 58 11.85 1.86 21.42
C SER A 58 13.08 1.25 22.11
N ALA A 59 13.31 1.58 23.38
CA ALA A 59 14.43 1.06 24.15
C ALA A 59 14.25 -0.44 24.43
N PHE A 60 13.08 -0.84 24.87
CA PHE A 60 12.74 -2.26 25.05
C PHE A 60 12.76 -3.01 23.72
N TRP A 61 12.07 -2.49 22.68
CA TRP A 61 11.94 -3.19 21.41
C TRP A 61 13.25 -3.29 20.62
N SER A 62 14.14 -2.30 20.73
CA SER A 62 15.47 -2.39 20.11
C SER A 62 16.33 -3.45 20.80
N ALA A 63 16.30 -3.53 22.13
CA ALA A 63 16.99 -4.54 22.91
C ALA A 63 16.44 -5.95 22.63
N TYR A 64 15.10 -6.10 22.61
CA TYR A 64 14.45 -7.35 22.27
C TYR A 64 14.85 -7.85 20.87
N LYS A 65 14.79 -6.98 19.86
CA LYS A 65 15.16 -7.32 18.48
C LYS A 65 16.64 -7.61 18.30
N ALA A 66 17.52 -6.90 19.02
CA ALA A 66 18.96 -7.18 18.99
C ALA A 66 19.24 -8.60 19.50
N CYS A 67 18.64 -9.01 20.62
CA CYS A 67 18.76 -10.38 21.10
C CYS A 67 18.14 -11.41 20.15
N GLU A 68 16.94 -11.13 19.60
CA GLU A 68 16.30 -12.04 18.63
C GLU A 68 17.15 -12.26 17.38
N ALA A 69 17.92 -11.25 16.96
CA ALA A 69 18.81 -11.31 15.78
C ALA A 69 20.15 -12.02 16.05
N LEU A 70 20.65 -11.96 17.28
CA LEU A 70 21.98 -12.47 17.65
C LEU A 70 21.96 -13.88 18.23
N VAL A 71 20.80 -14.40 18.61
CA VAL A 71 20.67 -15.70 19.30
C VAL A 71 19.87 -16.69 18.45
N ASP A 72 20.27 -17.95 18.52
CA ASP A 72 19.48 -19.03 17.95
C ASP A 72 18.04 -19.02 18.44
N SER A 73 17.09 -19.27 17.55
CA SER A 73 15.65 -19.13 17.82
C SER A 73 15.16 -20.02 18.97
N GLU A 74 15.78 -21.19 19.18
CA GLU A 74 15.39 -22.12 20.25
C GLU A 74 15.88 -21.61 21.63
N ILE A 75 17.06 -21.02 21.66
CA ILE A 75 17.62 -20.41 22.88
C ILE A 75 16.81 -19.16 23.24
N PHE A 76 16.49 -18.32 22.26
CA PHE A 76 15.71 -17.10 22.48
C PHE A 76 14.28 -17.38 22.97
N LYS A 77 13.65 -18.48 22.57
CA LYS A 77 12.31 -18.88 23.03
C LYS A 77 12.20 -18.97 24.54
N VAL A 78 13.26 -19.37 25.21
CA VAL A 78 13.26 -19.53 26.69
C VAL A 78 13.03 -18.20 27.43
N VAL A 79 13.57 -17.11 26.89
CA VAL A 79 13.45 -15.76 27.50
C VAL A 79 12.35 -14.92 26.87
N LYS A 80 11.94 -15.24 25.65
CA LYS A 80 10.94 -14.49 24.86
C LYS A 80 9.64 -14.25 25.63
N THR A 81 9.04 -15.29 26.17
CA THR A 81 7.77 -15.21 26.89
C THR A 81 7.86 -14.31 28.12
N SER A 82 8.97 -14.42 28.87
CA SER A 82 9.20 -13.58 30.05
C SER A 82 9.38 -12.11 29.66
N LEU A 83 10.18 -11.82 28.64
CA LEU A 83 10.39 -10.47 28.12
C LEU A 83 9.09 -9.82 27.65
N LEU A 84 8.28 -10.54 26.88
CA LEU A 84 7.00 -10.02 26.36
C LEU A 84 5.97 -9.77 27.47
N ASN A 85 5.98 -10.59 28.53
CA ASN A 85 5.07 -10.43 29.65
C ASN A 85 5.46 -9.26 30.56
N THR A 86 6.76 -9.07 30.81
CA THR A 86 7.25 -8.01 31.70
C THR A 86 7.43 -6.68 30.99
N LYS A 87 7.68 -6.69 29.66
CA LYS A 87 8.11 -5.53 28.86
C LYS A 87 9.25 -4.75 29.52
N ARG A 88 10.16 -5.48 30.18
CA ARG A 88 11.33 -4.90 30.84
C ARG A 88 12.58 -5.61 30.33
N TRP A 89 13.54 -4.80 29.90
CA TRP A 89 14.86 -5.26 29.52
C TRP A 89 15.74 -5.43 30.78
N ASP A 90 16.40 -6.58 30.91
CA ASP A 90 17.39 -6.84 31.97
C ASP A 90 18.74 -7.19 31.31
N PRO A 91 19.80 -6.36 31.50
CA PRO A 91 21.14 -6.61 30.94
C PRO A 91 21.73 -7.98 31.32
N LYS A 92 21.33 -8.55 32.47
CA LYS A 92 21.77 -9.90 32.90
C LYS A 92 21.34 -11.01 31.95
N LEU A 93 20.40 -10.72 31.03
CA LEU A 93 19.99 -11.65 29.99
C LEU A 93 21.10 -11.89 28.95
N LEU A 94 22.02 -10.93 28.73
CA LEU A 94 23.14 -11.09 27.81
C LEU A 94 24.06 -12.25 28.22
N GLU A 95 24.37 -12.38 29.50
CA GLU A 95 25.14 -13.51 30.03
C GLU A 95 24.43 -14.84 29.81
N LYS A 96 23.12 -14.90 30.09
CA LYS A 96 22.29 -16.09 29.87
C LYS A 96 22.20 -16.50 28.41
N LEU A 97 22.15 -15.55 27.52
CA LEU A 97 22.05 -15.73 26.06
C LEU A 97 23.42 -15.88 25.40
N LYS A 98 24.52 -15.73 26.16
CA LYS A 98 25.91 -15.77 25.66
C LYS A 98 26.19 -14.78 24.54
N ILE A 99 25.65 -13.58 24.64
CA ILE A 99 25.86 -12.47 23.72
C ILE A 99 26.90 -11.54 24.33
N SER A 100 27.92 -11.11 23.59
CA SER A 100 28.83 -10.07 24.03
C SER A 100 28.10 -8.71 24.07
N GLU A 101 28.43 -7.86 25.02
CA GLU A 101 27.85 -6.53 25.15
C GLU A 101 28.13 -5.67 23.89
N GLU A 102 29.29 -5.83 23.30
CA GLU A 102 29.71 -5.12 22.08
C GLU A 102 28.85 -5.50 20.87
N GLU A 103 28.61 -6.80 20.62
CA GLU A 103 27.73 -7.28 19.55
C GLU A 103 26.29 -6.85 19.76
N PHE A 104 25.82 -6.89 21.02
CA PHE A 104 24.48 -6.47 21.38
C PHE A 104 24.27 -4.97 21.15
N GLU A 105 25.14 -4.11 21.67
CA GLU A 105 24.99 -2.66 21.52
C GLU A 105 25.20 -2.21 20.05
N SER A 106 26.10 -2.88 19.33
CA SER A 106 26.26 -2.64 17.88
C SER A 106 24.97 -2.96 17.12
N LYS A 107 24.37 -4.11 17.38
CA LYS A 107 23.10 -4.52 16.72
C LYS A 107 21.93 -3.66 17.16
N ARG A 108 21.88 -3.31 18.44
CA ARG A 108 20.86 -2.40 18.98
C ARG A 108 20.95 -1.00 18.38
N ALA A 109 22.17 -0.46 18.22
CA ALA A 109 22.41 0.83 17.56
C ALA A 109 21.95 0.82 16.09
N GLU A 110 22.24 -0.26 15.34
CA GLU A 110 21.76 -0.46 13.97
C GLU A 110 20.21 -0.40 13.90
N ILE A 111 19.54 -1.08 14.83
CA ILE A 111 18.08 -1.11 14.91
C ILE A 111 17.52 0.27 15.26
N LEU A 112 18.11 0.96 16.25
CA LEU A 112 17.70 2.31 16.62
C LEU A 112 17.92 3.32 15.48
N GLN A 113 19.04 3.21 14.77
CA GLN A 113 19.31 4.02 13.58
C GLN A 113 18.28 3.76 12.47
N SER A 114 17.87 2.50 12.27
CA SER A 114 16.80 2.18 11.31
C SER A 114 15.48 2.86 11.68
N TYR A 115 15.12 2.90 12.97
CA TYR A 115 13.91 3.61 13.44
C TYR A 115 13.99 5.12 13.19
N GLU A 116 15.18 5.71 13.36
CA GLU A 116 15.39 7.14 13.15
C GLU A 116 15.35 7.52 11.67
N ILE A 117 15.99 6.74 10.80
CA ILE A 117 15.94 6.91 9.35
C ILE A 117 14.51 6.81 8.85
N GLU A 118 13.74 5.85 9.35
CA GLU A 118 12.34 5.66 8.98
C GLU A 118 11.44 6.80 9.48
N ARG A 119 11.69 7.30 10.69
CA ARG A 119 10.98 8.46 11.23
C ARG A 119 11.21 9.69 10.36
N ASN A 120 12.45 9.99 10.01
CA ASN A 120 12.80 11.17 9.21
C ASN A 120 12.20 11.10 7.79
N LYS A 121 12.29 9.96 7.14
CA LYS A 121 11.62 9.71 5.86
C LYS A 121 10.10 9.88 5.95
N SER A 122 9.46 9.49 7.02
CA SER A 122 8.01 9.64 7.21
C SER A 122 7.60 11.09 7.40
N CYS A 123 8.42 11.90 8.07
CA CYS A 123 8.17 13.33 8.24
C CYS A 123 8.28 14.09 6.91
N GLU A 124 9.35 13.88 6.13
CA GLU A 124 9.52 14.53 4.80
C GLU A 124 8.38 14.25 3.83
N ARG A 125 7.74 13.11 3.97
CA ARG A 125 6.60 12.71 3.14
C ARG A 125 5.29 13.32 3.56
N GLY A 126 5.02 13.36 4.86
CA GLY A 126 3.85 14.04 5.41
C GLY A 126 3.74 15.43 4.79
N THR A 127 4.81 16.18 4.81
CA THR A 127 4.91 17.54 4.26
C THR A 127 4.56 17.64 2.77
N LYS A 128 5.10 16.76 1.93
CA LYS A 128 4.80 16.76 0.48
C LYS A 128 3.32 16.49 0.19
N ILE A 129 2.71 15.70 1.01
CA ILE A 129 1.34 15.22 0.90
C ILE A 129 0.35 16.32 1.29
N HIS A 130 0.59 16.96 2.43
CA HIS A 130 -0.19 18.10 2.87
C HIS A 130 -0.17 19.22 1.83
N ALA A 131 0.99 19.51 1.23
CA ALA A 131 1.11 20.47 0.14
C ALA A 131 0.32 20.10 -1.13
N GLN A 132 0.19 18.81 -1.46
CA GLN A 132 -0.62 18.37 -2.61
C GLN A 132 -2.12 18.52 -2.33
N PHE A 133 -2.57 18.23 -1.12
CA PHE A 133 -3.96 18.39 -0.69
C PHE A 133 -4.37 19.87 -0.69
N GLU A 134 -3.53 20.70 -0.13
CA GLU A 134 -3.69 22.15 -0.14
C GLU A 134 -3.83 22.69 -1.58
N ASN A 135 -2.95 22.23 -2.50
CA ASN A 135 -2.99 22.62 -3.90
C ASN A 135 -4.27 22.16 -4.62
N MET A 136 -4.84 21.02 -4.28
CA MET A 136 -6.08 20.53 -4.89
C MET A 136 -7.27 21.46 -4.60
N TYR A 137 -7.41 21.93 -3.37
CA TYR A 137 -8.44 22.90 -3.02
C TYR A 137 -8.22 24.26 -3.70
N TYR A 138 -6.96 24.62 -3.95
CA TYR A 138 -6.62 25.87 -4.61
C TYR A 138 -6.75 25.85 -6.14
N GLN A 139 -6.97 24.69 -6.76
CA GLN A 139 -7.19 24.56 -8.21
C GLN A 139 -8.57 25.10 -8.65
N SER A 140 -9.53 25.21 -7.74
CA SER A 140 -10.86 25.78 -8.00
C SER A 140 -11.14 26.91 -7.02
N GLU A 141 -11.47 28.09 -7.53
CA GLU A 141 -11.82 29.24 -6.70
C GLU A 141 -13.11 29.02 -5.90
N GLU A 142 -14.04 28.21 -6.42
CA GLU A 142 -15.30 27.88 -5.77
C GLU A 142 -15.42 26.37 -5.51
N GLN A 143 -15.78 26.01 -4.28
CA GLN A 143 -15.99 24.61 -3.86
C GLN A 143 -17.48 24.32 -3.68
N ASP A 144 -17.98 23.22 -4.26
CA ASP A 144 -19.30 22.67 -3.95
C ASP A 144 -19.18 21.70 -2.77
N LEU A 145 -19.75 22.10 -1.63
CA LEU A 145 -19.67 21.35 -0.38
C LEU A 145 -20.97 20.59 -0.05
N LYS A 146 -21.83 20.34 -1.04
CA LYS A 146 -23.06 19.54 -0.84
C LYS A 146 -22.78 18.17 -0.24
N LYS A 147 -21.63 17.57 -0.58
CA LYS A 147 -21.17 16.32 0.02
C LYS A 147 -21.01 16.37 1.54
N PHE A 148 -20.80 17.54 2.10
CA PHE A 148 -20.71 17.78 3.55
C PHE A 148 -22.03 18.30 4.16
N GLY A 149 -23.13 18.24 3.41
CA GLY A 149 -24.42 18.77 3.84
C GLY A 149 -24.50 20.30 3.87
N LEU A 150 -23.52 21.01 3.28
CA LEU A 150 -23.45 22.45 3.24
C LEU A 150 -23.96 22.97 1.90
N GLY A 151 -24.97 23.86 1.94
CA GLY A 151 -25.54 24.48 0.76
C GLY A 151 -24.77 25.75 0.35
N GLY A 152 -24.73 26.00 -0.96
CA GLY A 152 -24.11 27.18 -1.53
C GLY A 152 -22.67 27.03 -1.95
N LYS A 153 -22.08 28.11 -2.44
CA LYS A 153 -20.70 28.17 -2.92
C LYS A 153 -19.78 28.67 -1.82
N PHE A 154 -18.64 28.02 -1.69
CA PHE A 154 -17.60 28.41 -0.73
C PHE A 154 -16.32 28.75 -1.50
N THR A 155 -15.67 29.85 -1.12
CA THR A 155 -14.39 30.25 -1.70
C THR A 155 -13.26 29.62 -0.94
N CYS A 156 -12.29 29.05 -1.65
CA CYS A 156 -11.05 28.59 -1.05
C CYS A 156 -10.15 29.79 -0.72
N LYS A 157 -9.66 29.86 0.52
CA LYS A 157 -8.91 31.01 1.05
C LYS A 157 -7.43 30.68 1.19
N LYS A 158 -6.56 31.65 0.78
CA LYS A 158 -5.10 31.60 0.97
C LYS A 158 -4.65 32.80 1.79
N GLY A 159 -3.56 32.64 2.55
CA GLY A 159 -2.94 33.76 3.28
C GLY A 159 -3.87 34.40 4.30
N TYR A 160 -4.58 33.61 5.04
CA TYR A 160 -5.57 34.02 6.04
C TYR A 160 -4.98 34.15 7.43
N TYR A 161 -5.57 35.01 8.22
CA TYR A 161 -5.29 35.16 9.64
C TYR A 161 -6.48 34.63 10.45
N GLN A 162 -6.17 34.00 11.58
CA GLN A 162 -7.19 33.31 12.39
C GLN A 162 -8.19 34.25 13.05
N LEU A 163 -7.84 35.53 13.23
CA LEU A 163 -8.73 36.57 13.76
C LEU A 163 -9.76 37.04 12.72
N ASP A 164 -9.43 37.02 11.44
CA ASP A 164 -10.22 37.56 10.34
C ASP A 164 -10.84 36.48 9.45
N LEU A 165 -11.24 35.34 10.04
CA LEU A 165 -11.84 34.24 9.31
C LEU A 165 -13.19 34.65 8.70
N GLU A 166 -13.26 34.64 7.37
CA GLU A 166 -14.50 34.86 6.59
C GLU A 166 -15.18 33.50 6.29
N LYS A 167 -16.40 33.57 5.70
CA LYS A 167 -17.01 32.35 5.12
C LYS A 167 -16.11 31.76 4.04
N GLY A 168 -15.76 30.46 4.18
CA GLY A 168 -14.87 29.82 3.22
C GLY A 168 -14.36 28.45 3.62
N VAL A 169 -13.50 27.91 2.77
CA VAL A 169 -12.78 26.64 2.95
C VAL A 169 -11.31 26.94 3.16
N TYR A 170 -10.73 26.37 4.20
CA TYR A 170 -9.37 26.60 4.64
C TYR A 170 -8.64 25.26 4.74
N PRO A 171 -8.03 24.76 3.66
CA PRO A 171 -7.20 23.56 3.70
C PRO A 171 -5.89 23.86 4.43
N GLU A 172 -5.37 22.89 5.16
CA GLU A 172 -4.11 23.00 5.91
C GLU A 172 -4.06 24.27 6.79
N PHE A 173 -5.16 24.54 7.47
CA PHE A 173 -5.31 25.75 8.29
C PHE A 173 -4.41 25.72 9.51
N MET A 174 -3.49 26.66 9.61
CA MET A 174 -2.61 26.81 10.76
C MET A 174 -3.31 27.57 11.89
N ILE A 175 -3.26 27.03 13.09
CA ILE A 175 -3.77 27.63 14.31
C ILE A 175 -2.68 27.77 15.36
N SER A 176 -2.68 28.88 16.11
CA SER A 176 -1.79 29.10 17.24
C SER A 176 -2.52 29.78 18.40
N TYR A 177 -2.09 29.46 19.61
CA TYR A 177 -2.62 30.07 20.83
C TYR A 177 -1.52 30.26 21.87
N LYS A 178 -1.47 31.45 22.47
CA LYS A 178 -0.59 31.79 23.58
C LYS A 178 -1.44 32.31 24.75
N SER A 179 -1.26 31.70 25.93
CA SER A 179 -1.95 32.22 27.13
C SER A 179 -1.36 33.57 27.58
N GLU A 180 -2.12 34.37 28.29
CA GLU A 180 -1.70 35.70 28.76
C GLU A 180 -0.42 35.66 29.60
N ASP A 181 -0.22 34.60 30.42
CA ASP A 181 0.99 34.37 31.20
C ASP A 181 2.14 33.74 30.38
N GLY A 182 1.93 33.47 29.11
CA GLY A 182 2.92 32.86 28.19
C GLY A 182 3.34 31.42 28.49
N LEU A 183 2.69 30.77 29.48
CA LEU A 183 3.02 29.39 29.88
C LEU A 183 2.46 28.35 28.90
N LEU A 184 1.31 28.61 28.30
CA LEU A 184 0.77 27.77 27.22
C LEU A 184 1.12 28.40 25.88
N ARG A 185 1.86 27.66 25.06
CA ARG A 185 2.18 28.00 23.67
C ARG A 185 1.90 26.77 22.83
N ILE A 186 0.80 26.76 22.11
CA ILE A 186 0.30 25.61 21.35
C ILE A 186 0.02 26.04 19.92
N ALA A 187 0.47 25.26 18.95
CA ALA A 187 0.19 25.47 17.54
C ALA A 187 -0.08 24.15 16.81
N GLY A 188 -0.69 24.21 15.63
CA GLY A 188 -0.95 23.03 14.82
C GLY A 188 -1.58 23.38 13.48
N GLN A 189 -1.76 22.37 12.66
CA GLN A 189 -2.43 22.47 11.36
C GLN A 189 -3.63 21.53 11.32
N LEU A 190 -4.75 22.02 10.80
CA LEU A 190 -5.96 21.25 10.55
C LEU A 190 -5.99 20.90 9.07
N ASP A 191 -6.26 19.65 8.71
CA ASP A 191 -6.29 19.22 7.31
C ASP A 191 -7.34 19.99 6.52
N LEU A 192 -8.52 20.22 7.13
CA LEU A 192 -9.56 21.05 6.53
C LEU A 192 -10.41 21.75 7.59
N LEU A 193 -10.54 23.07 7.46
CA LEU A 193 -11.49 23.88 8.22
C LEU A 193 -12.50 24.50 7.25
N ILE A 194 -13.79 24.43 7.58
CA ILE A 194 -14.85 25.12 6.85
C ILE A 194 -15.57 26.08 7.81
N LYS A 195 -15.77 27.31 7.37
CA LYS A 195 -16.50 28.34 8.11
C LYS A 195 -17.74 28.81 7.34
N ASP A 196 -18.91 28.73 7.98
CA ASP A 196 -20.17 29.22 7.46
C ASP A 196 -20.88 30.08 8.52
N GLY A 197 -20.85 31.39 8.35
CA GLY A 197 -21.25 32.32 9.41
C GLY A 197 -20.37 32.16 10.66
N ASN A 198 -20.97 31.85 11.80
CA ASN A 198 -20.24 31.52 13.03
C ASN A 198 -20.02 30.00 13.22
N ASP A 199 -20.56 29.19 12.34
CA ASP A 199 -20.44 27.73 12.41
C ASP A 199 -19.11 27.26 11.84
N ILE A 200 -18.44 26.36 12.58
CA ILE A 200 -17.13 25.79 12.26
C ILE A 200 -17.23 24.28 12.13
N TYR A 201 -16.58 23.74 11.08
CA TYR A 201 -16.51 22.33 10.75
C TYR A 201 -15.03 21.94 10.52
N ILE A 202 -14.58 20.81 11.07
CA ILE A 202 -13.17 20.35 11.02
C ILE A 202 -13.08 18.88 10.58
N TYR A 203 -12.14 18.52 9.66
CA TYR A 203 -12.04 17.21 8.96
C TYR A 203 -10.61 16.63 8.77
N ASP A 204 -10.44 15.25 8.67
CA ASP A 204 -9.15 14.47 8.53
C ASP A 204 -9.28 13.11 7.73
N TYR A 205 -8.26 12.55 6.88
CA TYR A 205 -8.43 11.53 5.77
C TYR A 205 -7.41 10.34 5.58
N LYS A 206 -7.69 9.15 4.80
CA LYS A 206 -6.80 7.90 4.63
C LYS A 206 -7.04 6.86 3.46
N GLY A 207 -6.03 6.04 2.84
CA GLY A 207 -6.12 5.03 1.70
C GLY A 207 -4.90 4.29 1.00
N LEU A 208 -4.91 3.82 -0.34
CA LEU A 208 -3.92 3.04 -1.17
C LEU A 208 -3.29 3.81 -2.39
N PRO A 209 -2.06 3.40 -2.97
CA PRO A 209 -1.40 4.09 -4.10
C PRO A 209 -2.24 4.22 -5.36
N LEU A 210 -2.18 5.39 -5.98
CA LEU A 210 -3.04 5.77 -7.12
C LEU A 210 -2.70 5.05 -8.43
N ASP A 211 -1.45 4.67 -8.63
CA ASP A 211 -0.92 4.01 -9.82
C ASP A 211 -1.07 2.48 -9.78
N THR A 212 -1.67 1.94 -8.72
CA THR A 212 -1.93 0.50 -8.58
C THR A 212 -2.83 0.03 -9.72
N LYS A 213 -2.32 -0.90 -10.53
CA LYS A 213 -3.05 -1.47 -11.67
C LYS A 213 -4.19 -2.38 -11.22
N ILE A 214 -5.35 -2.21 -11.81
CA ILE A 214 -6.56 -3.01 -11.57
C ILE A 214 -6.97 -3.71 -12.87
N PRO A 215 -7.10 -5.05 -12.88
CA PRO A 215 -7.65 -5.77 -14.02
C PRO A 215 -9.16 -5.57 -14.09
N THR A 216 -9.65 -5.07 -15.21
CA THR A 216 -11.09 -4.91 -15.49
C THR A 216 -11.54 -5.94 -16.52
N LYS A 217 -12.84 -6.09 -16.67
CA LYS A 217 -13.45 -6.92 -17.73
C LYS A 217 -13.00 -6.48 -19.14
N ASN A 218 -12.73 -5.20 -19.34
CA ASN A 218 -12.42 -4.61 -20.64
C ASN A 218 -10.93 -4.29 -20.87
N GLY A 219 -10.04 -4.70 -19.95
CA GLY A 219 -8.62 -4.41 -20.03
C GLY A 219 -8.03 -4.05 -18.66
N TRP A 220 -7.21 -3.00 -18.63
CA TRP A 220 -6.53 -2.55 -17.42
C TRP A 220 -6.84 -1.08 -17.13
N THR A 221 -6.93 -0.76 -15.85
CA THR A 221 -7.03 0.61 -15.34
C THR A 221 -6.10 0.78 -14.15
N THR A 222 -6.12 1.95 -13.53
CA THR A 222 -5.44 2.19 -12.25
C THR A 222 -6.45 2.48 -11.15
N ILE A 223 -6.05 2.38 -9.89
CA ILE A 223 -6.91 2.82 -8.78
C ILE A 223 -7.35 4.27 -8.99
N LYS A 224 -6.47 5.13 -9.51
CA LYS A 224 -6.80 6.52 -9.82
C LYS A 224 -7.93 6.67 -10.83
N ASP A 225 -7.91 5.86 -11.89
CA ASP A 225 -8.75 6.08 -13.07
C ASP A 225 -10.04 5.24 -13.06
N ILE A 226 -10.09 4.16 -12.26
CA ILE A 226 -11.27 3.29 -12.12
C ILE A 226 -12.47 4.08 -11.61
N LYS A 227 -13.66 3.75 -12.12
CA LYS A 227 -14.92 4.40 -11.76
C LYS A 227 -15.86 3.42 -11.07
N GLU A 228 -16.77 3.98 -10.28
CA GLU A 228 -17.89 3.23 -9.70
C GLU A 228 -18.75 2.61 -10.81
N GLY A 229 -19.20 1.39 -10.57
CA GLY A 229 -19.94 0.58 -11.55
C GLY A 229 -19.04 -0.19 -12.53
N GLU A 230 -17.74 0.07 -12.61
CA GLU A 230 -16.83 -0.72 -13.44
C GLU A 230 -16.69 -2.15 -12.92
N GLU A 231 -16.59 -3.10 -13.89
CA GLU A 231 -16.50 -4.53 -13.61
C GLU A 231 -15.03 -4.96 -13.51
N ILE A 232 -14.68 -5.51 -12.34
CA ILE A 232 -13.36 -6.05 -11.99
C ILE A 232 -13.51 -7.50 -11.54
N PHE A 233 -12.48 -8.11 -10.94
CA PHE A 233 -12.50 -9.52 -10.56
C PHE A 233 -12.24 -9.71 -9.07
N ASP A 234 -12.93 -10.68 -8.46
CA ASP A 234 -12.71 -11.14 -7.09
C ASP A 234 -11.74 -12.33 -7.01
N LYS A 235 -11.47 -12.84 -5.79
CA LYS A 235 -10.56 -13.98 -5.57
C LYS A 235 -11.05 -15.27 -6.21
N GLU A 236 -12.34 -15.43 -6.40
CA GLU A 236 -12.95 -16.57 -7.08
C GLU A 236 -12.85 -16.47 -8.61
N GLY A 237 -12.31 -15.35 -9.13
CA GLY A 237 -12.21 -15.07 -10.57
C GLY A 237 -13.51 -14.57 -11.18
N ASN A 238 -14.55 -14.35 -10.39
CA ASN A 238 -15.82 -13.86 -10.86
C ASN A 238 -15.80 -12.35 -11.08
N ILE A 239 -16.63 -11.89 -12.01
CA ILE A 239 -16.83 -10.46 -12.22
C ILE A 239 -17.58 -9.89 -11.01
N THR A 240 -17.04 -8.82 -10.44
CA THR A 240 -17.62 -8.02 -9.38
C THR A 240 -17.62 -6.55 -9.77
N LYS A 241 -18.54 -5.75 -9.24
CA LYS A 241 -18.61 -4.32 -9.52
C LYS A 241 -17.89 -3.51 -8.45
N VAL A 242 -17.24 -2.46 -8.88
CA VAL A 242 -16.79 -1.41 -7.97
C VAL A 242 -18.03 -0.67 -7.49
N LEU A 243 -18.39 -0.88 -6.24
CA LEU A 243 -19.51 -0.17 -5.62
C LEU A 243 -19.08 1.28 -5.33
N HIS A 244 -17.83 1.43 -4.89
CA HIS A 244 -17.37 2.70 -4.48
C HIS A 244 -15.84 2.83 -4.50
N LYS A 245 -15.36 4.07 -4.66
CA LYS A 245 -13.96 4.44 -4.70
C LYS A 245 -13.70 5.59 -3.74
N SER A 246 -12.78 5.40 -2.77
CA SER A 246 -12.45 6.43 -1.78
C SER A 246 -11.83 7.68 -2.42
N ASP A 247 -11.81 8.79 -1.70
CA ASP A 247 -10.92 9.91 -2.01
C ASP A 247 -9.44 9.46 -1.91
N ILE A 248 -8.53 10.30 -2.40
CA ILE A 248 -7.09 10.04 -2.36
C ILE A 248 -6.58 10.25 -0.92
N HIS A 249 -5.76 9.32 -0.43
CA HIS A 249 -5.23 9.30 0.92
C HIS A 249 -3.71 9.18 0.94
N TYR A 250 -3.10 9.47 2.10
CA TYR A 250 -1.66 9.51 2.26
C TYR A 250 -1.22 8.96 3.63
N ASN A 251 -1.40 7.67 3.82
CA ASN A 251 -1.03 6.96 5.03
C ASN A 251 0.41 6.46 5.01
N PRO A 252 0.98 6.13 6.17
CA PRO A 252 2.22 5.38 6.22
C PRO A 252 2.16 4.13 5.34
N CYS A 253 2.99 4.07 4.30
CA CYS A 253 3.01 2.97 3.36
C CYS A 253 4.08 1.94 3.69
N PHE A 254 3.84 0.70 3.30
CA PHE A 254 4.74 -0.43 3.45
C PHE A 254 4.90 -1.16 2.13
N LYS A 255 6.12 -1.58 1.86
CA LYS A 255 6.43 -2.49 0.77
C LYS A 255 6.31 -3.91 1.28
N ILE A 256 5.33 -4.64 0.76
CA ILE A 256 5.15 -6.05 1.00
C ILE A 256 5.92 -6.80 -0.07
N THR A 257 6.87 -7.66 0.32
CA THR A 257 7.65 -8.47 -0.60
C THR A 257 7.24 -9.94 -0.47
N PHE A 258 7.04 -10.58 -1.60
CA PHE A 258 6.67 -12.00 -1.69
C PHE A 258 7.87 -12.89 -1.99
N ASP A 259 7.71 -14.21 -1.77
CA ASP A 259 8.73 -15.25 -1.97
C ASP A 259 9.17 -15.41 -3.44
N ASN A 260 8.45 -14.86 -4.38
CA ASN A 260 8.80 -14.79 -5.79
C ASN A 260 9.58 -13.53 -6.20
N GLY A 261 9.91 -12.66 -5.22
CA GLY A 261 10.60 -11.38 -5.45
C GLY A 261 9.69 -10.23 -5.88
N GLU A 262 8.43 -10.50 -6.16
CA GLU A 262 7.42 -9.47 -6.44
C GLU A 262 7.17 -8.63 -5.19
N SER A 263 6.91 -7.34 -5.37
CA SER A 263 6.59 -6.47 -4.25
C SER A 263 5.49 -5.47 -4.63
N ILE A 264 4.73 -5.09 -3.64
CA ILE A 264 3.66 -4.10 -3.73
C ILE A 264 3.75 -3.12 -2.58
N VAL A 265 3.24 -1.92 -2.80
CA VAL A 265 3.11 -0.91 -1.77
C VAL A 265 1.66 -0.83 -1.33
N ALA A 266 1.43 -0.77 -0.03
CA ALA A 266 0.12 -0.54 0.55
C ALA A 266 0.26 0.31 1.82
N ASP A 267 -0.78 1.03 2.20
CA ASP A 267 -0.76 1.74 3.47
C ASP A 267 -0.82 0.79 4.68
N HIS A 268 -0.51 1.30 5.86
CA HIS A 268 -0.43 0.51 7.09
C HIS A 268 -1.74 -0.15 7.48
N GLU A 269 -2.87 0.43 7.12
CA GLU A 269 -4.22 -0.03 7.45
C GLU A 269 -4.87 -0.85 6.35
N HIS A 270 -4.24 -0.91 5.16
CA HIS A 270 -4.76 -1.71 4.06
C HIS A 270 -4.91 -3.17 4.48
N ARG A 271 -6.06 -3.77 4.14
CA ARG A 271 -6.42 -5.12 4.58
C ARG A 271 -6.08 -6.18 3.55
N TRP A 272 -5.69 -7.30 4.07
CA TRP A 272 -5.28 -8.49 3.34
C TRP A 272 -6.03 -9.69 3.85
N LEU A 273 -6.50 -10.54 2.95
CA LEU A 273 -6.99 -11.87 3.29
C LEU A 273 -5.78 -12.81 3.43
N ILE A 274 -5.32 -13.02 4.65
CA ILE A 274 -4.13 -13.81 4.95
C ILE A 274 -4.51 -15.23 5.32
N SER A 275 -3.82 -16.20 4.71
CA SER A 275 -3.96 -17.62 4.99
C SER A 275 -2.79 -18.13 5.79
N PHE A 276 -3.07 -18.87 6.86
CA PHE A 276 -2.08 -19.61 7.64
C PHE A 276 -2.32 -21.10 7.51
N ARG A 277 -1.23 -21.87 7.36
CA ARG A 277 -1.30 -23.33 7.26
C ARG A 277 -1.51 -23.94 8.64
N ASN A 278 -2.49 -24.81 8.79
CA ASN A 278 -2.73 -25.61 9.98
C ASN A 278 -1.83 -26.88 10.05
N ILE A 279 -1.78 -27.56 11.18
CA ILE A 279 -1.02 -28.79 11.39
C ILE A 279 -1.53 -29.90 10.47
N ASP A 280 -2.82 -29.99 10.25
CA ASP A 280 -3.49 -30.95 9.35
C ASP A 280 -3.33 -30.61 7.85
N LYS A 281 -2.51 -29.61 7.52
CA LYS A 281 -2.23 -29.07 6.18
C LYS A 281 -3.37 -28.27 5.53
N THR A 282 -4.50 -28.09 6.19
CA THR A 282 -5.53 -27.14 5.77
C THR A 282 -5.07 -25.70 5.97
N PHE A 283 -5.86 -24.73 5.48
CA PHE A 283 -5.59 -23.31 5.68
C PHE A 283 -6.73 -22.67 6.45
N ARG A 284 -6.38 -21.73 7.33
CA ARG A 284 -7.32 -20.79 7.95
C ARG A 284 -7.09 -19.40 7.37
N GLU A 285 -8.17 -18.70 7.06
CA GLU A 285 -8.12 -17.33 6.56
C GLU A 285 -8.41 -16.34 7.71
N VAL A 286 -7.66 -15.24 7.70
CA VAL A 286 -7.80 -14.14 8.67
C VAL A 286 -7.57 -12.83 7.93
N VAL A 287 -8.39 -11.83 8.18
CA VAL A 287 -8.16 -10.49 7.66
C VAL A 287 -7.16 -9.78 8.57
N MET A 288 -6.06 -9.28 8.02
CA MET A 288 -5.00 -8.56 8.73
C MET A 288 -4.68 -7.26 8.00
N THR A 289 -4.33 -6.22 8.77
CA THR A 289 -3.78 -5.00 8.17
C THR A 289 -2.33 -5.20 7.76
N THR A 290 -1.80 -4.32 6.90
CA THR A 290 -0.39 -4.33 6.53
C THR A 290 0.51 -4.22 7.77
N GLU A 291 0.14 -3.36 8.71
CA GLU A 291 0.87 -3.19 9.97
C GLU A 291 0.80 -4.45 10.86
N ASP A 292 -0.36 -5.13 10.94
CA ASP A 292 -0.50 -6.38 11.67
C ASP A 292 0.40 -7.48 11.09
N ILE A 293 0.51 -7.55 9.76
CA ILE A 293 1.40 -8.50 9.10
C ILE A 293 2.86 -8.17 9.39
N ALA A 294 3.24 -6.88 9.37
CA ALA A 294 4.58 -6.45 9.75
C ALA A 294 4.92 -6.85 11.19
N LYS A 295 4.03 -6.58 12.15
CA LYS A 295 4.15 -7.00 13.54
C LYS A 295 4.21 -8.53 13.67
N TRP A 296 3.35 -9.24 12.95
CA TRP A 296 3.33 -10.70 12.95
C TRP A 296 4.66 -11.32 12.50
N LEU A 297 5.25 -10.81 11.40
CA LEU A 297 6.54 -11.27 10.89
C LEU A 297 7.70 -11.03 11.86
N ILE A 298 7.56 -10.03 12.73
CA ILE A 298 8.50 -9.72 13.80
C ILE A 298 8.27 -10.67 14.99
N ASP A 299 7.00 -10.83 15.42
CA ASP A 299 6.65 -11.47 16.67
C ASP A 299 6.64 -13.00 16.60
N LYS A 300 6.50 -13.58 15.41
CA LYS A 300 6.35 -15.02 15.24
C LYS A 300 7.56 -15.65 14.57
N PRO A 301 8.02 -16.81 15.09
CA PRO A 301 9.09 -17.56 14.43
C PRO A 301 8.66 -17.98 13.03
N ARG A 302 9.58 -17.92 12.08
CA ARG A 302 9.34 -18.29 10.67
C ARG A 302 9.22 -19.79 10.49
N THR A 303 8.08 -20.34 10.85
CA THR A 303 7.72 -21.75 10.59
C THR A 303 6.73 -21.82 9.43
N SER A 304 6.61 -22.99 8.81
CA SER A 304 5.64 -23.19 7.71
C SER A 304 4.18 -22.87 8.11
N TYR A 305 3.87 -22.87 9.41
CA TYR A 305 2.56 -22.58 9.99
C TYR A 305 2.34 -21.09 10.26
N ASN A 306 3.42 -20.33 10.50
CA ASN A 306 3.37 -18.94 10.90
C ASN A 306 3.70 -17.93 9.77
N ILE A 307 4.13 -18.42 8.59
CA ILE A 307 4.37 -17.54 7.45
C ILE A 307 3.01 -17.09 6.90
N PRO A 308 2.70 -15.78 6.88
CA PRO A 308 1.49 -15.27 6.27
C PRO A 308 1.53 -15.49 4.75
N LYS A 309 0.41 -15.94 4.19
CA LYS A 309 0.27 -16.27 2.77
C LYS A 309 -0.93 -15.57 2.19
N ILE A 310 -0.80 -15.19 0.91
CA ILE A 310 -1.95 -14.79 0.08
C ILE A 310 -2.20 -15.93 -0.90
N MET A 311 -3.40 -16.49 -0.88
CA MET A 311 -3.79 -17.52 -1.86
C MET A 311 -3.85 -16.90 -3.25
N ASN A 312 -3.53 -17.69 -4.27
CA ASN A 312 -3.74 -17.24 -5.65
C ASN A 312 -5.24 -17.07 -5.90
N ALA A 313 -5.58 -16.14 -6.80
CA ALA A 313 -6.93 -16.09 -7.33
C ALA A 313 -7.26 -17.35 -8.13
N ASN A 314 -8.51 -17.71 -8.20
CA ASN A 314 -8.99 -18.70 -9.16
C ASN A 314 -8.85 -18.14 -10.59
N PRO A 315 -8.87 -18.99 -11.61
CA PRO A 315 -8.91 -18.54 -13.01
C PRO A 315 -10.06 -17.56 -13.24
N LEU A 316 -9.80 -16.50 -14.01
CA LEU A 316 -10.87 -15.54 -14.34
C LEU A 316 -12.01 -16.25 -15.07
N ASN A 317 -13.23 -16.10 -14.57
CA ASN A 317 -14.44 -16.69 -15.13
C ASN A 317 -15.02 -15.74 -16.18
N LEU A 318 -14.60 -15.93 -17.41
CA LEU A 318 -15.00 -15.12 -18.56
C LEU A 318 -15.68 -15.98 -19.63
N PRO A 319 -16.66 -15.43 -20.37
CA PRO A 319 -17.34 -16.16 -21.42
C PRO A 319 -16.44 -16.44 -22.61
N GLU A 320 -16.81 -17.43 -23.40
CA GLU A 320 -16.23 -17.62 -24.73
C GLU A 320 -16.63 -16.47 -25.64
N ILE A 321 -15.69 -16.01 -26.43
CA ILE A 321 -15.88 -14.91 -27.38
C ILE A 321 -15.33 -15.28 -28.76
N GLU A 322 -15.87 -14.65 -29.80
CA GLU A 322 -15.32 -14.79 -31.14
C GLU A 322 -14.00 -14.05 -31.26
N LEU A 323 -12.92 -14.76 -31.63
CA LEU A 323 -11.60 -14.21 -31.77
C LEU A 323 -11.18 -14.19 -33.25
N PRO A 324 -10.50 -13.12 -33.71
CA PRO A 324 -10.07 -13.00 -35.11
C PRO A 324 -9.17 -14.13 -35.60
N ILE A 325 -8.28 -14.61 -34.72
CA ILE A 325 -7.36 -15.72 -34.96
C ILE A 325 -7.59 -16.73 -33.85
N ASP A 326 -7.57 -18.03 -34.16
CA ASP A 326 -7.61 -19.06 -33.13
C ASP A 326 -6.49 -18.83 -32.10
N PRO A 327 -6.79 -18.94 -30.80
CA PRO A 327 -5.84 -18.63 -29.73
C PRO A 327 -4.54 -19.43 -29.79
N TYR A 328 -4.60 -20.72 -30.11
CA TYR A 328 -3.44 -21.56 -30.25
C TYR A 328 -2.54 -21.10 -31.40
N ILE A 329 -3.13 -20.81 -32.54
CA ILE A 329 -2.43 -20.31 -33.73
C ILE A 329 -1.76 -18.96 -33.43
N LEU A 330 -2.47 -18.06 -32.74
CA LEU A 330 -1.88 -16.80 -32.31
C LEU A 330 -0.71 -17.03 -31.35
N GLY A 331 -0.83 -17.97 -30.41
CA GLY A 331 0.26 -18.37 -29.51
C GLY A 331 1.48 -18.86 -30.26
N CYS A 332 1.31 -19.74 -31.23
CA CYS A 332 2.38 -20.24 -32.10
C CYS A 332 3.04 -19.08 -32.89
N TRP A 333 2.25 -18.14 -33.41
CA TRP A 333 2.81 -17.01 -34.15
C TRP A 333 3.52 -16.00 -33.22
N LEU A 334 3.05 -15.80 -32.02
CA LEU A 334 3.71 -14.92 -31.04
C LEU A 334 5.08 -15.48 -30.61
N GLY A 335 5.24 -16.79 -30.50
CA GLY A 335 6.51 -17.47 -30.29
C GLY A 335 7.34 -17.47 -31.58
N ASP A 336 7.13 -18.43 -32.42
CA ASP A 336 7.97 -18.77 -33.59
C ASP A 336 7.63 -17.99 -34.88
N GLY A 337 6.68 -17.03 -34.84
CA GLY A 337 6.24 -16.32 -36.03
C GLY A 337 7.18 -15.16 -36.43
N SER A 338 7.27 -14.92 -37.74
CA SER A 338 7.91 -13.71 -38.27
C SER A 338 7.10 -12.46 -37.94
N LYS A 339 7.74 -11.45 -37.32
CA LYS A 339 7.06 -10.23 -36.87
C LYS A 339 6.40 -9.40 -38.00
N SER A 340 6.83 -9.59 -39.26
CA SER A 340 6.38 -8.78 -40.41
C SER A 340 5.35 -9.47 -41.30
N CYS A 341 5.05 -10.74 -41.03
CA CYS A 341 4.15 -11.53 -41.90
C CYS A 341 3.52 -12.70 -41.10
N GLY A 342 2.67 -13.47 -41.79
CA GLY A 342 2.00 -14.65 -41.21
C GLY A 342 2.80 -15.95 -41.35
N ILE A 343 4.13 -15.88 -41.30
CA ILE A 343 5.02 -17.05 -41.36
C ILE A 343 5.31 -17.53 -39.96
N ILE A 344 5.26 -18.85 -39.75
CA ILE A 344 5.71 -19.55 -38.55
C ILE A 344 6.90 -20.43 -38.93
N THR A 345 7.90 -20.58 -38.04
CA THR A 345 9.04 -21.46 -38.20
C THR A 345 9.06 -22.45 -37.05
N ASN A 346 8.83 -23.73 -37.31
CA ASN A 346 8.79 -24.75 -36.25
C ASN A 346 9.38 -26.08 -36.73
N ILE A 347 10.00 -26.81 -35.79
CA ILE A 347 10.63 -28.12 -36.04
C ILE A 347 9.67 -29.30 -35.78
N ASN A 348 8.57 -29.06 -35.06
CA ASN A 348 7.69 -30.12 -34.61
C ASN A 348 6.50 -30.31 -35.58
N SER A 349 6.45 -31.46 -36.24
CA SER A 349 5.38 -31.79 -37.19
C SER A 349 3.98 -31.76 -36.53
N LYS A 350 3.88 -32.13 -35.26
CA LYS A 350 2.61 -32.10 -34.53
C LYS A 350 2.01 -30.72 -34.37
N VAL A 351 2.84 -29.66 -34.39
CA VAL A 351 2.35 -28.25 -34.39
C VAL A 351 1.64 -27.98 -35.74
N TRP A 352 2.20 -28.45 -36.83
CA TRP A 352 1.59 -28.28 -38.17
C TRP A 352 0.27 -29.07 -38.27
N GLU A 353 0.25 -30.31 -37.80
CA GLU A 353 -0.97 -31.14 -37.72
C GLU A 353 -2.08 -30.42 -36.90
N GLU A 354 -1.71 -29.84 -35.76
CA GLU A 354 -2.69 -29.10 -34.92
C GLU A 354 -3.18 -27.82 -35.60
N ILE A 355 -2.34 -27.12 -36.35
CA ILE A 355 -2.75 -25.95 -37.16
C ILE A 355 -3.79 -26.36 -38.20
N GLU A 356 -3.59 -27.51 -38.88
CA GLU A 356 -4.56 -28.07 -39.86
C GLU A 356 -5.86 -28.47 -39.16
N ASN A 357 -5.77 -29.20 -38.02
CA ASN A 357 -6.94 -29.64 -37.26
C ASN A 357 -7.84 -28.47 -36.83
N ARG A 358 -7.26 -27.26 -36.64
CA ARG A 358 -7.99 -26.03 -36.32
C ARG A 358 -8.52 -25.29 -37.57
N GLY A 359 -8.42 -25.93 -38.73
CA GLY A 359 -8.98 -25.40 -39.99
C GLY A 359 -8.15 -24.34 -40.66
N TYR A 360 -6.87 -24.19 -40.28
CA TYR A 360 -5.94 -23.29 -40.96
C TYR A 360 -5.14 -24.04 -42.03
N THR A 361 -4.90 -23.41 -43.15
CA THR A 361 -4.09 -23.92 -44.22
C THR A 361 -2.78 -23.12 -44.33
N PHE A 362 -1.73 -23.75 -44.79
CA PHE A 362 -0.43 -23.11 -44.95
C PHE A 362 0.24 -23.50 -46.25
N GLY A 363 1.22 -22.68 -46.69
CA GLY A 363 1.98 -22.88 -47.90
C GLY A 363 3.06 -23.93 -47.79
N GLU A 364 3.75 -24.16 -48.91
CA GLU A 364 4.92 -25.03 -48.93
C GLU A 364 6.00 -24.58 -47.96
N ASP A 365 6.89 -25.51 -47.60
CA ASP A 365 8.06 -25.21 -46.77
C ASP A 365 9.01 -24.24 -47.52
N LEU A 366 9.25 -23.09 -46.93
CA LEU A 366 10.15 -22.03 -47.47
C LEU A 366 11.59 -22.17 -46.92
N SER A 367 11.85 -23.18 -46.06
CA SER A 367 13.16 -23.42 -45.48
C SER A 367 14.14 -24.07 -46.49
N ASP A 368 15.42 -24.12 -46.09
CA ASP A 368 16.44 -24.86 -46.84
C ASP A 368 16.41 -26.38 -46.56
N GLY A 369 15.39 -26.87 -45.85
CA GLY A 369 15.15 -28.27 -45.52
C GLY A 369 16.11 -28.88 -44.48
N LYS A 370 16.92 -28.06 -43.78
CA LYS A 370 17.97 -28.58 -42.90
C LYS A 370 17.60 -28.73 -41.42
N SER A 371 16.66 -27.94 -40.88
CA SER A 371 16.41 -27.97 -39.43
C SER A 371 14.96 -27.71 -39.01
N ALA A 372 14.33 -26.64 -39.46
CA ALA A 372 12.98 -26.29 -39.09
C ALA A 372 12.18 -25.89 -40.32
N GLU A 373 10.92 -26.30 -40.40
CA GLU A 373 10.02 -25.90 -41.49
C GLU A 373 9.58 -24.45 -41.32
N MET A 374 9.56 -23.70 -42.39
CA MET A 374 9.09 -22.33 -42.45
C MET A 374 7.89 -22.26 -43.40
N ARG A 375 6.70 -22.03 -42.87
CA ARG A 375 5.47 -22.03 -43.65
C ARG A 375 4.64 -20.78 -43.42
N THR A 376 4.01 -20.27 -44.48
CA THR A 376 3.06 -19.16 -44.43
C THR A 376 1.70 -19.67 -44.03
N ILE A 377 1.14 -19.22 -42.92
CA ILE A 377 -0.26 -19.48 -42.57
C ILE A 377 -1.14 -18.52 -43.35
N TYR A 378 -2.08 -19.08 -44.12
CA TYR A 378 -2.95 -18.26 -44.98
C TYR A 378 -4.00 -17.50 -44.12
N ASN A 379 -4.39 -16.33 -44.63
CA ASN A 379 -5.44 -15.49 -44.05
C ASN A 379 -5.19 -14.90 -42.65
N ILE A 380 -3.99 -15.09 -42.04
CA ILE A 380 -3.72 -14.48 -40.71
C ILE A 380 -3.07 -13.11 -40.80
N ARG A 381 -2.30 -12.78 -41.86
CA ARG A 381 -1.54 -11.52 -41.97
C ARG A 381 -2.41 -10.28 -41.83
N LYS A 382 -3.58 -10.23 -42.51
CA LYS A 382 -4.52 -9.12 -42.39
C LYS A 382 -5.04 -9.03 -40.92
N LYS A 383 -5.44 -10.11 -40.34
CA LYS A 383 -5.94 -10.19 -38.97
C LYS A 383 -4.89 -9.75 -37.93
N LEU A 384 -3.61 -10.12 -38.13
CA LEU A 384 -2.48 -9.65 -37.31
C LEU A 384 -2.28 -8.13 -37.40
N ASN A 385 -2.44 -7.58 -38.63
CA ASN A 385 -2.38 -6.15 -38.84
C ASN A 385 -3.56 -5.42 -38.17
N ASP A 386 -4.76 -5.94 -38.32
CA ASP A 386 -5.99 -5.36 -37.74
C ASP A 386 -5.97 -5.39 -36.21
N LEU A 387 -5.30 -6.39 -35.62
CA LEU A 387 -5.02 -6.48 -34.17
C LEU A 387 -3.87 -5.56 -33.71
N GLY A 388 -3.17 -4.90 -34.65
CA GLY A 388 -2.05 -4.00 -34.35
C GLY A 388 -0.77 -4.70 -33.86
N ILE A 389 -0.67 -6.04 -34.04
CA ILE A 389 0.46 -6.84 -33.56
C ILE A 389 1.50 -7.17 -34.62
N LEU A 390 1.20 -6.88 -35.88
CA LEU A 390 2.17 -7.02 -36.96
C LEU A 390 3.28 -5.98 -36.78
N ASN A 391 4.54 -6.39 -36.80
CA ASN A 391 5.75 -5.63 -36.47
C ASN A 391 5.89 -5.20 -34.99
N ASN A 392 4.87 -5.37 -34.18
CA ASN A 392 4.88 -5.02 -32.76
C ASN A 392 4.15 -6.13 -31.95
N LYS A 393 4.80 -7.28 -31.78
CA LYS A 393 4.21 -8.44 -31.07
C LYS A 393 3.84 -8.07 -29.64
N PHE A 394 2.60 -8.33 -29.22
CA PHE A 394 2.09 -8.35 -27.87
C PHE A 394 0.83 -9.20 -27.80
N ILE A 395 0.38 -9.58 -26.63
CA ILE A 395 -0.89 -10.30 -26.47
C ILE A 395 -2.02 -9.26 -26.36
N PRO A 396 -2.95 -9.18 -27.33
CA PRO A 396 -4.05 -8.22 -27.29
C PRO A 396 -4.98 -8.47 -26.08
N ASP A 397 -5.47 -7.41 -25.45
CA ASP A 397 -6.36 -7.50 -24.29
C ASP A 397 -7.61 -8.35 -24.57
N LEU A 398 -8.10 -8.36 -25.80
CA LEU A 398 -9.21 -9.23 -26.23
C LEU A 398 -8.92 -10.71 -25.91
N TYR A 399 -7.72 -11.19 -26.14
CA TYR A 399 -7.29 -12.56 -25.84
C TYR A 399 -7.09 -12.78 -24.33
N MET A 400 -6.62 -11.79 -23.63
CA MET A 400 -6.48 -11.82 -22.16
C MET A 400 -7.85 -11.89 -21.44
N ARG A 401 -8.92 -11.48 -22.12
CA ARG A 401 -10.31 -11.42 -21.61
C ARG A 401 -11.23 -12.46 -22.24
N ALA A 402 -10.67 -13.42 -22.96
CA ALA A 402 -11.40 -14.56 -23.54
C ALA A 402 -11.68 -15.64 -22.46
N SER A 403 -12.41 -16.69 -22.80
CA SER A 403 -12.73 -17.79 -21.89
C SER A 403 -11.45 -18.49 -21.35
N TYR A 404 -11.60 -19.24 -20.27
CA TYR A 404 -10.51 -20.04 -19.71
C TYR A 404 -9.82 -20.91 -20.77
N GLN A 405 -10.62 -21.64 -21.59
CA GLN A 405 -10.08 -22.53 -22.62
C GLN A 405 -9.32 -21.75 -23.70
N GLN A 406 -9.86 -20.61 -24.15
CA GLN A 406 -9.22 -19.78 -25.16
C GLN A 406 -7.87 -19.21 -24.66
N ARG A 407 -7.80 -18.77 -23.40
CA ARG A 407 -6.56 -18.31 -22.79
C ARG A 407 -5.54 -19.44 -22.58
N LEU A 408 -6.04 -20.64 -22.22
CA LEU A 408 -5.19 -21.83 -22.10
C LEU A 408 -4.63 -22.25 -23.46
N ASP A 409 -5.44 -22.20 -24.53
CA ASP A 409 -4.97 -22.55 -25.87
C ASP A 409 -3.93 -21.52 -26.38
N LEU A 410 -4.09 -20.24 -26.05
CA LEU A 410 -3.08 -19.23 -26.33
C LEU A 410 -1.75 -19.55 -25.60
N LEU A 411 -1.83 -19.90 -24.31
CA LEU A 411 -0.66 -20.32 -23.54
C LEU A 411 -0.01 -21.58 -24.14
N ARG A 412 -0.81 -22.57 -24.56
CA ARG A 412 -0.34 -23.80 -25.18
C ARG A 412 0.43 -23.54 -26.48
N GLY A 413 -0.06 -22.66 -27.33
CA GLY A 413 0.64 -22.26 -28.53
C GLY A 413 2.01 -21.62 -28.24
N LEU A 414 2.08 -20.74 -27.24
CA LEU A 414 3.35 -20.15 -26.79
C LEU A 414 4.29 -21.19 -26.20
N MET A 415 3.78 -22.15 -25.43
CA MET A 415 4.60 -23.16 -24.77
C MET A 415 5.07 -24.23 -25.75
N ASP A 416 4.27 -24.60 -26.75
CA ASP A 416 4.65 -25.55 -27.79
C ASP A 416 5.75 -25.03 -28.74
N THR A 417 5.93 -23.68 -28.78
CA THR A 417 6.99 -22.99 -29.53
C THR A 417 8.22 -22.76 -28.66
N ASP A 418 8.14 -21.75 -27.79
CA ASP A 418 9.27 -21.21 -27.01
C ASP A 418 9.40 -21.79 -25.58
N GLY A 419 8.41 -22.56 -25.13
CA GLY A 419 8.38 -23.10 -23.77
C GLY A 419 9.18 -24.39 -23.60
N TYR A 420 9.58 -24.68 -22.36
CA TYR A 420 10.15 -25.99 -21.98
C TYR A 420 9.84 -26.36 -20.53
N TYR A 421 9.91 -27.66 -20.21
CA TYR A 421 9.80 -28.13 -18.84
C TYR A 421 11.18 -28.41 -18.26
N HIS A 422 11.46 -27.83 -17.10
CA HIS A 422 12.72 -28.02 -16.39
C HIS A 422 12.57 -29.15 -15.37
N GLU A 423 12.95 -30.37 -15.74
CA GLU A 423 12.71 -31.59 -14.94
C GLU A 423 13.26 -31.53 -13.51
N SER A 424 14.51 -31.09 -13.31
CA SER A 424 15.10 -31.04 -11.97
C SER A 424 14.45 -30.05 -11.04
N ARG A 425 13.92 -28.94 -11.57
CA ARG A 425 13.22 -27.91 -10.81
C ARG A 425 11.70 -28.07 -10.82
N LYS A 426 11.18 -29.02 -11.60
CA LYS A 426 9.74 -29.33 -11.76
C LYS A 426 8.89 -28.09 -12.05
N ARG A 427 9.31 -27.30 -13.03
CA ARG A 427 8.63 -26.08 -13.43
C ARG A 427 8.67 -25.86 -14.93
N PHE A 428 7.68 -25.18 -15.45
CA PHE A 428 7.63 -24.70 -16.81
C PHE A 428 8.40 -23.38 -16.92
N VAL A 429 9.05 -23.18 -18.04
CA VAL A 429 9.85 -22.00 -18.32
C VAL A 429 9.62 -21.57 -19.76
N MET A 430 9.40 -20.29 -19.96
CA MET A 430 9.48 -19.65 -21.26
C MET A 430 10.48 -18.50 -21.19
N GLY A 431 11.51 -18.56 -22.04
CA GLY A 431 12.58 -17.59 -22.08
C GLY A 431 12.41 -16.58 -23.22
N THR A 432 12.57 -15.30 -22.93
CA THR A 432 12.52 -14.25 -23.97
C THR A 432 13.65 -13.24 -23.79
N THR A 433 13.95 -12.49 -24.84
CA THR A 433 14.85 -11.33 -24.81
C THR A 433 14.07 -10.01 -24.74
N GLN A 434 12.75 -10.07 -24.72
CA GLN A 434 11.86 -8.91 -24.71
C GLN A 434 11.12 -8.83 -23.37
N LYS A 435 11.35 -7.77 -22.62
CA LYS A 435 10.74 -7.58 -21.29
C LYS A 435 9.20 -7.58 -21.37
N TRP A 436 8.64 -6.88 -22.34
CA TRP A 436 7.19 -6.80 -22.55
C TRP A 436 6.56 -8.20 -22.77
N GLN A 437 7.23 -9.09 -23.49
CA GLN A 437 6.73 -10.46 -23.72
C GLN A 437 6.72 -11.27 -22.43
N ALA A 438 7.69 -11.05 -21.54
CA ALA A 438 7.70 -11.67 -20.21
C ALA A 438 6.57 -11.13 -19.34
N GLU A 439 6.28 -9.84 -19.41
CA GLU A 439 5.17 -9.20 -18.69
C GLU A 439 3.81 -9.70 -19.20
N ASP A 440 3.62 -9.80 -20.51
CA ASP A 440 2.39 -10.34 -21.10
C ASP A 440 2.18 -11.82 -20.74
N LEU A 441 3.23 -12.63 -20.76
CA LEU A 441 3.13 -14.03 -20.34
C LEU A 441 2.82 -14.16 -18.84
N LEU A 442 3.41 -13.31 -17.99
CA LEU A 442 3.08 -13.24 -16.58
C LEU A 442 1.57 -12.96 -16.38
N ARG A 443 1.04 -11.97 -17.09
CA ARG A 443 -0.39 -11.62 -17.04
C ARG A 443 -1.27 -12.78 -17.52
N LEU A 444 -0.95 -13.38 -18.68
CA LEU A 444 -1.69 -14.51 -19.22
C LEU A 444 -1.77 -15.68 -18.23
N VAL A 445 -0.63 -16.11 -17.70
CA VAL A 445 -0.53 -17.20 -16.73
C VAL A 445 -1.30 -16.87 -15.46
N SER A 446 -1.24 -15.61 -14.99
CA SER A 446 -1.97 -15.14 -13.80
C SER A 446 -3.49 -15.13 -14.02
N THR A 447 -3.98 -14.84 -15.24
CA THR A 447 -5.43 -14.93 -15.56
C THR A 447 -5.97 -16.37 -15.50
N LEU A 448 -5.09 -17.36 -15.59
CA LEU A 448 -5.41 -18.78 -15.45
C LEU A 448 -5.30 -19.29 -14.00
N GLY A 449 -5.11 -18.38 -13.01
CA GLY A 449 -4.98 -18.72 -11.59
C GLY A 449 -3.63 -19.29 -11.21
N ILE A 450 -2.63 -19.19 -12.07
CA ILE A 450 -1.31 -19.80 -11.90
C ILE A 450 -0.31 -18.73 -11.47
N LYS A 451 0.41 -18.97 -10.37
CA LYS A 451 1.52 -18.11 -9.93
C LYS A 451 2.71 -18.25 -10.86
N ALA A 452 3.16 -17.16 -11.44
CA ALA A 452 4.39 -17.10 -12.22
C ALA A 452 5.42 -16.17 -11.55
N THR A 453 6.68 -16.36 -11.92
CA THR A 453 7.81 -15.53 -11.49
C THR A 453 8.67 -15.17 -12.69
N VAL A 454 9.04 -13.92 -12.82
CA VAL A 454 9.92 -13.42 -13.87
C VAL A 454 11.31 -13.22 -13.31
N PHE A 455 12.31 -13.85 -13.92
CA PHE A 455 13.71 -13.69 -13.58
C PHE A 455 14.45 -12.99 -14.74
N GLU A 456 15.19 -11.95 -14.42
CA GLU A 456 16.17 -11.39 -15.36
C GLU A 456 17.40 -12.32 -15.37
N VAL A 457 17.83 -12.74 -16.54
CA VAL A 457 18.91 -13.70 -16.73
C VAL A 457 19.85 -13.28 -17.85
N ASP A 458 21.11 -13.67 -17.74
CA ASP A 458 22.07 -13.50 -18.83
C ASP A 458 21.95 -14.66 -19.81
N LYS A 459 21.56 -14.36 -21.05
CA LYS A 459 21.46 -15.33 -22.15
C LYS A 459 22.68 -15.26 -23.04
N LYS A 460 23.18 -16.44 -23.47
CA LYS A 460 24.33 -16.54 -24.37
C LYS A 460 23.87 -17.02 -25.75
N CYS A 461 24.25 -16.31 -26.79
CA CYS A 461 24.03 -16.72 -28.16
C CYS A 461 25.22 -16.25 -29.03
N ASN A 462 25.77 -17.17 -29.80
CA ASN A 462 26.93 -16.91 -30.71
C ASN A 462 28.09 -16.16 -30.02
N GLY A 463 28.42 -16.57 -28.77
CA GLY A 463 29.50 -15.98 -27.98
C GLY A 463 29.20 -14.59 -27.36
N LYS A 464 28.04 -14.01 -27.65
CA LYS A 464 27.59 -12.75 -27.04
C LYS A 464 26.66 -13.01 -25.86
N ILE A 465 26.77 -12.18 -24.82
CA ILE A 465 25.89 -12.20 -23.64
C ILE A 465 24.94 -11.01 -23.77
N PHE A 466 23.67 -11.23 -23.51
CA PHE A 466 22.65 -10.19 -23.47
C PHE A 466 21.62 -10.50 -22.40
N LYS A 467 20.93 -9.45 -21.93
CA LYS A 467 19.87 -9.59 -20.94
C LYS A 467 18.65 -10.25 -21.55
N GLY A 468 18.03 -11.13 -20.82
CA GLY A 468 16.78 -11.76 -21.16
C GLY A 468 15.97 -12.03 -19.90
N TRP A 469 14.79 -12.59 -20.08
CA TRP A 469 13.84 -12.89 -19.01
C TRP A 469 13.36 -14.32 -19.15
N ASP A 470 13.32 -15.04 -18.01
CA ASP A 470 12.70 -16.35 -17.88
C ASP A 470 11.42 -16.21 -17.05
N VAL A 471 10.29 -16.54 -17.65
CA VAL A 471 9.01 -16.65 -16.94
C VAL A 471 8.84 -18.09 -16.49
N CYS A 472 8.81 -18.28 -15.18
CA CYS A 472 8.77 -19.59 -14.55
C CYS A 472 7.47 -19.80 -13.80
N PHE A 473 6.80 -20.93 -14.00
CA PHE A 473 5.57 -21.29 -13.28
C PHE A 473 5.45 -22.81 -13.09
N SER A 474 4.55 -23.21 -12.21
CA SER A 474 4.18 -24.63 -12.03
C SER A 474 2.66 -24.71 -11.97
N THR A 475 2.13 -25.75 -12.54
CA THR A 475 0.69 -26.03 -12.59
C THR A 475 0.33 -27.16 -11.62
N ASP A 476 -0.93 -27.27 -11.25
CA ASP A 476 -1.46 -28.35 -10.45
C ASP A 476 -2.03 -29.45 -11.38
N GLY A 477 -1.14 -30.24 -11.98
CA GLY A 477 -1.49 -31.31 -12.91
C GLY A 477 -1.91 -30.86 -14.32
N LEU A 478 -2.09 -29.56 -14.56
CA LEU A 478 -2.41 -29.04 -15.89
C LEU A 478 -1.17 -29.08 -16.78
N ASN A 479 -1.28 -29.67 -17.97
CA ASN A 479 -0.26 -29.59 -19.01
C ASN A 479 -0.43 -28.29 -19.83
N PRO A 480 0.54 -27.33 -19.76
CA PRO A 480 0.51 -26.11 -20.56
C PRO A 480 1.01 -26.31 -22.00
N PHE A 481 1.36 -27.53 -22.41
CA PHE A 481 1.62 -27.89 -23.78
C PHE A 481 0.40 -28.59 -24.38
N LEU A 482 0.19 -28.44 -25.66
CA LEU A 482 -0.87 -29.18 -26.37
C LEU A 482 -0.30 -30.38 -27.12
N VAL A 483 0.83 -30.24 -27.81
CA VAL A 483 1.41 -31.26 -28.66
C VAL A 483 2.78 -31.76 -28.19
N ARG A 484 3.48 -30.96 -27.37
CA ARG A 484 4.77 -31.35 -26.78
C ARG A 484 4.59 -31.96 -25.40
N ASN A 485 5.56 -32.77 -24.98
CA ASN A 485 5.63 -33.28 -23.60
C ASN A 485 4.35 -34.00 -23.12
N GLN A 486 3.66 -34.70 -24.01
CA GLN A 486 2.41 -35.43 -23.68
C GLN A 486 2.64 -36.62 -22.76
N ASP A 487 3.84 -37.20 -22.78
CA ASP A 487 4.21 -38.39 -22.00
C ASP A 487 4.75 -38.04 -20.60
N ILE A 488 4.82 -36.75 -20.24
CA ILE A 488 5.32 -36.32 -18.95
C ILE A 488 4.17 -36.24 -17.94
N ASP A 489 4.28 -37.03 -16.87
CA ASP A 489 3.39 -36.91 -15.71
C ASP A 489 3.80 -35.68 -14.86
N PHE A 490 3.03 -34.64 -14.94
CA PHE A 490 3.29 -33.42 -14.18
C PHE A 490 2.73 -33.57 -12.76
N PRO A 491 3.56 -33.42 -11.71
CA PRO A 491 3.11 -33.66 -10.35
C PRO A 491 2.02 -32.64 -9.93
N SER A 492 0.88 -33.17 -9.55
CA SER A 492 -0.18 -32.42 -8.85
C SER A 492 0.23 -32.17 -7.39
N LYS A 493 1.23 -31.37 -7.15
CA LYS A 493 1.62 -30.98 -5.77
C LYS A 493 1.51 -29.49 -5.58
N ASN A 494 0.47 -29.14 -4.86
CA ASN A 494 0.08 -27.84 -4.29
C ASN A 494 1.20 -26.97 -3.68
N LYS A 495 2.32 -26.75 -4.36
CA LYS A 495 3.38 -25.85 -3.86
C LYS A 495 3.22 -24.40 -4.31
N ASN A 496 2.38 -24.14 -5.31
CA ASN A 496 2.27 -22.83 -5.95
C ASN A 496 0.87 -22.21 -5.87
N THR A 497 0.03 -22.64 -4.94
CA THR A 497 -1.33 -22.10 -4.76
C THR A 497 -1.36 -20.81 -3.94
N PHE A 498 -0.21 -20.33 -3.46
CA PHE A 498 -0.10 -19.14 -2.61
C PHE A 498 1.23 -18.40 -2.80
N ARG A 499 1.26 -17.16 -2.36
CA ARG A 499 2.46 -16.33 -2.19
C ARG A 499 2.77 -16.21 -0.70
N ASN A 500 4.00 -16.52 -0.28
CA ASN A 500 4.44 -16.23 1.09
C ASN A 500 4.86 -14.77 1.17
N ILE A 501 4.41 -14.06 2.20
CA ILE A 501 4.95 -12.73 2.52
C ILE A 501 6.26 -12.94 3.27
N VAL A 502 7.36 -12.44 2.70
CA VAL A 502 8.71 -12.63 3.26
C VAL A 502 9.21 -11.40 4.02
N SER A 503 8.80 -10.20 3.61
CA SER A 503 9.04 -8.98 4.38
C SER A 503 7.90 -7.97 4.20
N VAL A 504 7.72 -7.13 5.20
CA VAL A 504 6.87 -5.95 5.16
C VAL A 504 7.71 -4.81 5.73
N GLU A 505 8.17 -3.96 4.84
CA GLU A 505 9.12 -2.89 5.16
C GLU A 505 8.43 -1.55 4.95
N ARG A 506 8.64 -0.64 5.87
CA ARG A 506 8.12 0.71 5.70
C ARG A 506 8.79 1.38 4.51
N VAL A 507 7.98 1.99 3.67
CA VAL A 507 8.45 2.73 2.49
C VAL A 507 7.81 4.12 2.47
N ASP A 508 8.21 4.90 1.48
CA ASP A 508 7.68 6.23 1.27
C ASP A 508 6.16 6.21 1.14
N THR A 509 5.50 7.08 1.90
CA THR A 509 4.07 7.33 1.77
C THR A 509 3.80 7.84 0.35
N VAL A 510 2.87 7.23 -0.32
CA VAL A 510 2.38 7.66 -1.63
C VAL A 510 0.89 7.94 -1.54
N ALA A 511 0.38 8.68 -2.51
CA ALA A 511 -1.06 8.87 -2.65
C ALA A 511 -1.76 7.52 -2.81
N THR A 512 -2.75 7.23 -1.97
CA THR A 512 -3.45 5.95 -1.93
C THR A 512 -4.96 6.15 -2.05
N GLN A 513 -5.68 5.15 -2.58
CA GLN A 513 -7.15 5.09 -2.62
C GLN A 513 -7.61 3.68 -2.30
N CYS A 514 -8.82 3.53 -1.79
CA CYS A 514 -9.45 2.24 -1.53
C CYS A 514 -10.60 1.98 -2.49
N LEU A 515 -10.85 0.71 -2.78
CA LEU A 515 -12.02 0.27 -3.54
C LEU A 515 -12.92 -0.57 -2.64
N GLU A 516 -14.23 -0.40 -2.80
CA GLU A 516 -15.23 -1.34 -2.37
C GLU A 516 -15.79 -2.09 -3.56
N VAL A 517 -16.06 -3.36 -3.35
CA VAL A 517 -16.56 -4.26 -4.39
C VAL A 517 -17.76 -5.07 -3.92
N ASP A 518 -18.67 -5.37 -4.85
CA ASP A 518 -19.86 -6.20 -4.66
C ASP A 518 -19.49 -7.70 -4.70
N SER A 519 -18.44 -8.08 -3.96
CA SER A 519 -18.03 -9.48 -3.86
C SER A 519 -18.40 -10.03 -2.48
N PRO A 520 -19.03 -11.23 -2.40
CA PRO A 520 -19.29 -11.88 -1.11
C PRO A 520 -18.04 -12.16 -0.28
N SER A 521 -16.89 -12.30 -0.94
CA SER A 521 -15.60 -12.47 -0.27
C SER A 521 -14.93 -11.16 0.15
N HIS A 522 -15.52 -10.01 -0.21
CA HIS A 522 -14.96 -8.69 0.03
C HIS A 522 -13.52 -8.54 -0.51
N THR A 523 -13.20 -9.21 -1.62
CA THR A 523 -11.88 -9.19 -2.23
C THR A 523 -11.93 -8.72 -3.67
N PHE A 524 -10.82 -8.17 -4.14
CA PHE A 524 -10.59 -7.87 -5.55
C PHE A 524 -9.15 -8.15 -5.94
N LEU A 525 -8.88 -8.20 -7.24
CA LEU A 525 -7.56 -8.47 -7.79
C LEU A 525 -6.88 -7.18 -8.21
N PHE A 526 -5.55 -7.13 -8.02
CA PHE A 526 -4.73 -6.03 -8.50
C PHE A 526 -3.33 -6.48 -8.92
N GLY A 527 -2.61 -5.59 -9.63
CA GLY A 527 -1.28 -5.88 -10.16
C GLY A 527 -1.28 -6.86 -11.33
N ASP A 528 -0.18 -6.89 -12.08
CA ASP A 528 -0.02 -7.75 -13.26
C ASP A 528 -0.13 -9.26 -12.93
N SER A 529 0.12 -9.64 -11.67
CA SER A 529 0.09 -11.02 -11.17
C SER A 529 -1.24 -11.40 -10.51
N MET A 530 -2.30 -10.62 -10.65
CA MET A 530 -3.63 -10.91 -10.09
C MET A 530 -3.58 -11.23 -8.58
N ILE A 531 -2.96 -10.35 -7.79
CA ILE A 531 -2.85 -10.53 -6.34
C ILE A 531 -4.20 -10.25 -5.69
N VAL A 532 -4.61 -11.16 -4.80
CA VAL A 532 -5.83 -11.01 -4.01
C VAL A 532 -5.62 -10.00 -2.89
N THR A 533 -6.48 -9.00 -2.83
CA THR A 533 -6.55 -8.07 -1.72
C THR A 533 -7.96 -7.99 -1.16
N HIS A 534 -8.10 -7.51 0.06
CA HIS A 534 -9.39 -7.34 0.72
C HIS A 534 -9.78 -5.86 0.64
N ASN A 535 -11.05 -5.58 0.39
CA ASN A 535 -11.56 -4.22 0.50
C ASN A 535 -11.38 -3.71 1.94
N THR A 536 -11.18 -2.41 2.13
CA THR A 536 -10.86 -1.87 3.44
C THR A 536 -12.13 -1.63 4.24
N ASN A 537 -12.53 -2.63 5.02
CA ASN A 537 -13.65 -2.57 5.97
C ASN A 537 -13.15 -2.14 7.35
N LYS A 538 -12.86 -0.87 7.58
CA LYS A 538 -12.58 -0.45 8.96
C LYS A 538 -13.80 0.17 9.60
N LYS A 539 -14.38 -0.56 10.57
CA LYS A 539 -15.06 0.13 11.67
C LYS A 539 -13.98 0.87 12.45
N LEU A 540 -14.11 2.18 12.56
CA LEU A 540 -13.29 2.97 13.47
C LEU A 540 -13.41 2.35 14.86
N GLU A 541 -12.32 1.79 15.39
CA GLU A 541 -12.35 1.16 16.71
C GLU A 541 -12.57 2.24 17.76
N LYS A 542 -13.80 2.29 18.27
CA LYS A 542 -14.20 3.16 19.39
C LYS A 542 -13.83 2.56 20.76
N GLU A 543 -13.13 1.43 20.74
CA GLU A 543 -12.76 0.70 21.95
C GLU A 543 -11.27 0.32 21.93
N SER A 544 -10.59 0.57 23.03
CA SER A 544 -9.19 0.16 23.20
C SER A 544 -9.06 -1.34 23.48
N PHE A 545 -7.82 -1.85 23.37
CA PHE A 545 -7.51 -3.25 23.69
C PHE A 545 -8.04 -3.66 25.06
N TYR A 546 -8.81 -4.75 25.10
CA TYR A 546 -9.31 -5.35 26.33
C TYR A 546 -8.36 -6.43 26.81
N ASN A 547 -7.70 -6.20 27.93
CA ASN A 547 -6.84 -7.19 28.56
C ASN A 547 -7.69 -8.21 29.35
N LYS A 548 -7.73 -9.44 28.86
CA LYS A 548 -8.51 -10.54 29.50
C LYS A 548 -8.01 -10.93 30.88
N PHE A 549 -6.74 -10.68 31.21
CA PHE A 549 -6.15 -11.01 32.54
C PHE A 549 -6.51 -9.96 33.57
N THR A 550 -6.37 -8.67 33.22
CA THR A 550 -6.73 -7.58 34.15
C THR A 550 -8.21 -7.22 34.10
N LYS A 551 -8.96 -7.79 33.18
CA LYS A 551 -10.38 -7.48 32.88
C LYS A 551 -10.62 -5.97 32.70
N SER A 552 -9.67 -5.27 32.12
CA SER A 552 -9.73 -3.82 31.91
C SER A 552 -9.34 -3.44 30.47
N ARG A 553 -9.81 -2.29 30.02
CA ARG A 553 -9.38 -1.67 28.78
C ARG A 553 -8.13 -0.80 28.99
N THR A 554 -7.32 -0.63 27.96
CA THR A 554 -6.18 0.28 28.00
C THR A 554 -6.70 1.72 27.99
N MET A 555 -6.34 2.50 29.01
CA MET A 555 -6.69 3.90 29.12
C MET A 555 -5.46 4.77 28.85
N MET A 556 -5.67 6.04 28.43
CA MET A 556 -4.60 7.01 28.29
C MET A 556 -3.93 7.30 29.65
N LYS A 557 -2.80 7.98 29.63
CA LYS A 557 -2.08 8.38 30.88
C LYS A 557 -2.82 9.50 31.61
N PHE A 558 -2.66 9.55 32.95
CA PHE A 558 -3.19 10.68 33.76
C PHE A 558 -2.72 12.03 33.19
N PRO A 559 -3.58 13.05 33.12
CA PRO A 559 -4.95 13.13 33.63
C PRO A 559 -6.05 12.68 32.65
N MET A 560 -5.69 12.00 31.58
CA MET A 560 -6.61 11.51 30.54
C MET A 560 -7.02 10.05 30.76
N ASP A 561 -6.82 9.51 31.94
CA ASP A 561 -7.06 8.12 32.35
C ASP A 561 -8.54 7.70 32.40
N ASN A 562 -9.45 8.61 32.09
CA ASN A 562 -10.87 8.35 31.81
C ASN A 562 -11.17 8.10 30.32
N ILE A 563 -10.20 8.30 29.44
CA ILE A 563 -10.34 8.15 27.99
C ILE A 563 -9.62 6.88 27.54
N MET A 564 -10.29 6.08 26.71
CA MET A 564 -9.71 4.88 26.14
C MET A 564 -8.55 5.21 25.21
N ASP A 565 -7.43 4.48 25.35
CA ASP A 565 -6.24 4.62 24.51
C ASP A 565 -6.45 3.89 23.18
N CYS A 566 -7.19 4.52 22.25
CA CYS A 566 -7.44 4.03 20.90
C CYS A 566 -7.52 5.19 19.89
N ASN A 567 -7.35 4.86 18.62
CA ASN A 567 -7.24 5.85 17.55
C ASN A 567 -8.42 6.81 17.48
N PHE A 568 -9.66 6.35 17.70
CA PHE A 568 -10.84 7.21 17.69
C PHE A 568 -10.73 8.34 18.72
N TYR A 569 -10.37 7.99 19.97
CA TYR A 569 -10.26 8.99 21.02
C TYR A 569 -9.03 9.88 20.90
N HIS A 570 -7.93 9.38 20.32
CA HIS A 570 -6.78 10.23 20.01
C HIS A 570 -7.15 11.32 19.01
N TYR A 571 -7.88 10.98 17.94
CA TYR A 571 -8.36 11.94 16.94
C TYR A 571 -9.46 12.84 17.50
N SER A 572 -10.40 12.29 18.28
CA SER A 572 -11.45 13.11 18.93
C SER A 572 -10.84 14.16 19.86
N LEU A 573 -9.80 13.81 20.61
CA LEU A 573 -9.09 14.75 21.47
C LEU A 573 -8.30 15.79 20.66
N GLN A 574 -7.71 15.40 19.52
CA GLN A 574 -7.01 16.29 18.60
C GLN A 574 -7.98 17.34 18.01
N LEU A 575 -9.10 16.89 17.46
CA LEU A 575 -10.13 17.75 16.90
C LEU A 575 -10.72 18.67 18.00
N SER A 576 -10.92 18.12 19.21
CA SER A 576 -11.43 18.89 20.36
C SER A 576 -10.44 19.97 20.82
N LEU A 577 -9.15 19.69 20.77
CA LEU A 577 -8.13 20.69 21.10
C LEU A 577 -8.10 21.82 20.06
N TYR A 578 -8.18 21.51 18.78
CA TYR A 578 -8.30 22.53 17.74
C TYR A 578 -9.55 23.40 17.91
N ALA A 579 -10.70 22.78 18.16
CA ALA A 579 -11.96 23.48 18.44
C ALA A 579 -11.85 24.40 19.67
N TYR A 580 -11.21 23.92 20.73
CA TYR A 580 -10.97 24.71 21.94
C TYR A 580 -10.08 25.92 21.67
N LEU A 581 -8.99 25.75 20.91
CA LEU A 581 -8.11 26.86 20.54
C LEU A 581 -8.83 27.90 19.70
N LEU A 582 -9.65 27.49 18.72
CA LEU A 582 -10.49 28.42 17.93
C LEU A 582 -11.44 29.20 18.78
N GLN A 583 -12.10 28.58 19.78
CA GLN A 583 -12.97 29.30 20.74
C GLN A 583 -12.20 30.23 21.71
N LYS A 584 -10.92 29.96 21.97
CA LYS A 584 -10.06 30.88 22.75
C LYS A 584 -9.69 32.13 21.94
N ILE A 585 -9.52 31.98 20.62
CA ILE A 585 -9.23 33.07 19.71
C ILE A 585 -10.49 33.94 19.50
N ASN A 586 -11.62 33.29 19.21
CA ASN A 586 -12.89 33.97 19.03
C ASN A 586 -14.04 33.21 19.75
N PRO A 587 -14.49 33.69 20.93
CA PRO A 587 -15.54 33.03 21.70
C PRO A 587 -16.90 32.89 21.00
N ASN A 588 -17.13 33.65 19.93
CA ASN A 588 -18.37 33.59 19.14
C ASN A 588 -18.40 32.44 18.14
N PHE A 589 -17.30 31.73 17.96
CA PHE A 589 -17.27 30.53 17.09
C PHE A 589 -18.09 29.41 17.71
N ASN A 590 -19.09 28.98 16.97
CA ASN A 590 -19.95 27.86 17.30
C ASN A 590 -19.37 26.60 16.66
N ILE A 591 -18.77 25.72 17.46
CA ILE A 591 -18.28 24.43 16.98
C ILE A 591 -19.48 23.56 16.66
N LYS A 592 -19.82 23.48 15.39
CA LYS A 592 -21.00 22.76 14.90
C LYS A 592 -20.78 21.29 14.78
N LYS A 593 -19.62 20.91 14.22
CA LYS A 593 -19.22 19.53 14.06
C LYS A 593 -17.71 19.36 14.18
N LEU A 594 -17.32 18.33 14.89
CA LEU A 594 -16.00 17.72 14.85
C LEU A 594 -16.17 16.39 14.15
N VAL A 595 -15.65 16.26 12.96
CA VAL A 595 -15.89 15.08 12.14
C VAL A 595 -14.57 14.43 11.81
N LEU A 596 -14.38 13.24 12.33
CA LEU A 596 -13.43 12.32 11.76
C LEU A 596 -14.09 11.73 10.52
N ILE A 597 -13.65 12.14 9.37
CA ILE A 597 -14.03 11.49 8.13
C ILE A 597 -13.29 10.16 8.11
N HIS A 598 -13.93 9.16 8.64
CA HIS A 598 -13.61 7.79 8.38
C HIS A 598 -14.32 7.43 7.08
N ILE A 599 -13.56 7.43 6.03
CA ILE A 599 -14.02 6.91 4.75
C ILE A 599 -13.87 5.40 4.90
N ASP A 600 -15.01 4.73 5.17
CA ASP A 600 -15.01 3.30 5.17
C ASP A 600 -14.87 2.79 3.73
N HIS A 601 -14.66 1.50 3.60
CA HIS A 601 -14.54 0.75 2.37
C HIS A 601 -15.73 0.88 1.41
N ASN A 602 -16.85 1.48 1.84
CA ASN A 602 -18.06 1.69 1.04
C ASN A 602 -18.11 3.09 0.45
N ASN A 603 -17.01 3.89 0.52
CA ASN A 603 -17.06 5.34 0.41
C ASN A 603 -18.28 5.90 1.15
N HIS A 604 -18.85 5.06 1.92
CA HIS A 604 -19.63 5.57 2.97
C HIS A 604 -18.64 6.45 3.73
N ILE A 605 -18.62 7.70 3.36
CA ILE A 605 -18.09 8.73 4.20
C ILE A 605 -18.86 8.54 5.50
N SER A 606 -18.34 7.68 6.36
CA SER A 606 -18.87 7.61 7.69
C SER A 606 -18.24 8.80 8.40
N GLU A 607 -18.99 9.86 8.38
CA GLU A 607 -18.76 10.97 9.28
C GLU A 607 -18.95 10.41 10.69
N HIS A 608 -17.85 10.20 11.36
CA HIS A 608 -17.88 9.94 12.79
C HIS A 608 -17.82 11.29 13.47
N GLU A 609 -19.00 11.81 13.80
CA GLU A 609 -19.11 12.95 14.66
C GLU A 609 -18.43 12.60 15.99
N CYS A 610 -17.40 13.36 16.30
CA CYS A 610 -16.66 13.24 17.55
C CYS A 610 -17.30 14.16 18.58
N ASP A 611 -17.45 13.65 19.79
CA ASP A 611 -17.86 14.50 20.91
C ASP A 611 -16.82 15.60 21.14
N TYR A 612 -17.29 16.81 21.38
CA TYR A 612 -16.40 17.88 21.78
C TYR A 612 -15.95 17.65 23.24
N LEU A 613 -14.80 17.05 23.43
CA LEU A 613 -14.19 16.69 24.72
C LEU A 613 -13.62 17.94 25.44
N LYS A 614 -14.41 19.00 25.53
CA LYS A 614 -13.96 20.31 26.05
C LYS A 614 -13.43 20.24 27.46
N SER A 615 -14.12 19.55 28.37
CA SER A 615 -13.72 19.39 29.77
C SER A 615 -12.41 18.60 29.92
N ASP A 616 -12.21 17.60 29.04
CA ASP A 616 -10.99 16.80 29.03
C ASP A 616 -9.81 17.62 28.49
N VAL A 617 -10.02 18.40 27.43
CA VAL A 617 -9.03 19.36 26.93
C VAL A 617 -8.64 20.37 28.00
N GLU A 618 -9.59 20.93 28.73
CA GLU A 618 -9.31 21.86 29.83
C GLU A 618 -8.50 21.21 30.95
N ARG A 619 -8.84 19.98 31.32
CA ARG A 619 -8.09 19.19 32.32
C ARG A 619 -6.67 18.89 31.84
N MET A 620 -6.50 18.48 30.59
CA MET A 620 -5.20 18.25 29.94
C MET A 620 -4.34 19.49 29.95
N LEU A 621 -4.87 20.63 29.51
CA LEU A 621 -4.16 21.89 29.45
C LEU A 621 -3.78 22.43 30.83
N LYS A 622 -4.67 22.27 31.83
CA LYS A 622 -4.37 22.65 33.23
C LYS A 622 -3.21 21.84 33.77
N HIS A 623 -3.19 20.54 33.53
CA HIS A 623 -2.09 19.67 33.93
C HIS A 623 -0.80 20.05 33.22
N TYR A 624 -0.82 20.21 31.89
CA TYR A 624 0.33 20.61 31.10
C TYR A 624 0.91 21.97 31.54
N LYS A 625 0.03 22.96 31.79
CA LYS A 625 0.43 24.26 32.27
C LYS A 625 1.15 24.20 33.61
N ARG A 626 0.66 23.35 34.56
CA ARG A 626 1.32 23.10 35.84
C ARG A 626 2.72 22.50 35.65
N ASP A 627 2.85 21.53 34.77
CA ASP A 627 4.14 20.89 34.48
C ASP A 627 5.16 21.86 33.89
N VAL A 628 4.70 22.74 32.95
CA VAL A 628 5.54 23.79 32.37
C VAL A 628 5.99 24.77 33.46
N LYS A 629 5.07 25.17 34.34
CA LYS A 629 5.38 26.07 35.46
C LYS A 629 6.41 25.48 36.41
N ILE A 630 6.24 24.23 36.84
CA ILE A 630 7.19 23.51 37.72
C ILE A 630 8.57 23.44 37.07
N LYS A 631 8.65 23.10 35.76
CA LYS A 631 9.93 23.06 35.04
C LYS A 631 10.63 24.42 34.97
N SER A 632 9.89 25.49 34.74
CA SER A 632 10.44 26.84 34.70
C SER A 632 10.94 27.33 36.07
N GLU A 633 10.26 26.96 37.16
CA GLU A 633 10.64 27.32 38.53
C GLU A 633 11.87 26.52 39.03
N LEU A 634 12.08 25.31 38.51
CA LEU A 634 13.22 24.46 38.91
C LEU A 634 14.49 24.70 38.08
N ASP A 635 14.49 25.65 37.14
CA ASP A 635 15.62 25.97 36.22
C ASP A 635 16.17 24.69 35.50
N LEU A 636 15.26 23.75 35.22
CA LEU A 636 15.57 22.46 34.57
C LEU A 636 15.69 22.55 33.04
N ASP A 637 15.66 23.78 32.48
CA ASP A 637 15.78 24.02 31.04
C ASP A 637 17.23 24.04 30.52
N LYS A 638 18.19 23.59 31.33
CA LYS A 638 19.51 23.24 30.81
C LYS A 638 19.40 21.94 30.01
N PRO A 639 19.85 21.93 28.74
CA PRO A 639 19.81 20.70 27.98
C PRO A 639 20.64 19.64 28.73
N ILE A 640 19.98 18.57 29.15
CA ILE A 640 20.69 17.36 29.54
C ILE A 640 21.27 16.82 28.24
N VAL A 641 22.56 17.04 28.05
CA VAL A 641 23.32 16.39 26.98
C VAL A 641 23.44 14.94 27.39
N PHE A 642 22.69 14.07 26.70
CA PHE A 642 22.89 12.62 26.69
C PHE A 642 23.61 12.24 25.40
#